data_955776209b15fa6062f8698024682bff
#
_entry.id   955776209b15fa6062f8698024682bff
#
_cell.length_a   1.000
_cell.length_b   1.000
_cell.length_c   1.000
_cell.angle_alpha   90.00
_cell.angle_beta   90.00
_cell.angle_gamma   90.00
#
_symmetry.space_group_name_H-M   'P 1'
#
loop_
_entity.id
_entity.type
_entity.pdbx_description
1 polymer ?
#
loop_
_entity_poly.entity_id
_entity_poly.type
_entity_poly.pdbx_seq_one_letter_code
_entity_poly.pdbx_strand_id
1 'polypeptide(L)'
;MSVFNQSRSRIIRLIFLVSFIIIIAQLFNLQVVSGKYSKLAMDNAVFPKIVYPERGIIYDRKGKAILNNAIMFDLMVTPAEVKNFDTLSFCHLMEIDTADFNKRVREAAFKNTAVRPSPFQALLKPQMQARFEENSWRFPGFALVERPIRLYPYNSAAQMLGYINEVSPADIERSGDFYRMGDYMGKNGLEAIYEKVLMGQRGVQHIIKDNHNRLVGSYENGIFDTAAIAGRGLRTYLDIELQELAEKMMTDKVGAVVAIEPKTGGILAMASGPVFNPNDLTGPDKNKNYSRLVLDVAGPLLNRAIQGRYEPGSTFKPLGALVALDEGLITPSFGYPCFGKYTACGIGKPACTHNTPGHAANLRLAIANSCNSYFTHLYRMAADNRKYGGVREGYMRWKEYLNAFGLGKKLGVDLPSEDRGFIPDTSVYNKEYRGSWSSCTNLTLGIGQDKMGATPLQLANAMCIIANKGFYYTPHFVRKIEGETLEDTALMNKYRVKHEVLTHISDEMFNAVMDGMEDVVVYGTARRAAIPNIKVCAKTGTAEKYAFLDGQRIKLDDNAMFVAFAPKDDPKIAIAVVVENAGFGGTWGGPIARILMEKYLNDNISKKSQAEYEIYTTTNKMPKHLKRLQYKVDSIRAREWFEMTKDSSYIDKYTSIDSIKNPAKKKETPGKNNRPVLLAVLPNEKIYKQRPYFFIIS
;
A
#
# COMPACT_ATOMS: atom_id res chain seq x y z
N MET A 1 -18.32 -99.83 -13.58
CA MET A 1 -17.91 -98.40 -13.84
C MET A 1 -18.82 -97.34 -13.28
N SER A 2 -19.98 -97.63 -12.61
CA SER A 2 -20.91 -96.61 -12.11
C SER A 2 -20.64 -96.04 -10.71
N VAL A 3 -19.92 -96.79 -9.86
CA VAL A 3 -19.69 -96.37 -8.46
C VAL A 3 -18.65 -95.29 -8.33
N PHE A 4 -17.66 -95.21 -9.25
CA PHE A 4 -16.60 -94.19 -9.25
C PHE A 4 -17.08 -92.78 -9.66
N ASN A 5 -18.15 -92.71 -10.44
CA ASN A 5 -18.70 -91.39 -10.87
C ASN A 5 -19.60 -90.77 -9.77
N GLN A 6 -20.23 -91.53 -8.90
CA GLN A 6 -21.09 -91.01 -7.83
C GLN A 6 -20.25 -90.35 -6.71
N SER A 7 -19.08 -90.90 -6.37
CA SER A 7 -18.16 -90.29 -5.39
C SER A 7 -17.61 -88.96 -5.86
N ARG A 8 -17.16 -88.87 -7.11
CA ARG A 8 -16.68 -87.61 -7.71
C ARG A 8 -17.73 -86.51 -7.77
N SER A 9 -18.97 -86.92 -8.13
CA SER A 9 -20.11 -86.01 -8.16
C SER A 9 -20.48 -85.47 -6.76
N ARG A 10 -20.36 -86.27 -5.70
CA ARG A 10 -20.56 -85.85 -4.31
C ARG A 10 -19.48 -84.89 -3.86
N ILE A 11 -18.25 -85.13 -4.20
CA ILE A 11 -17.10 -84.21 -3.87
C ILE A 11 -17.26 -82.88 -4.59
N ILE A 12 -17.62 -82.90 -5.86
CA ILE A 12 -17.84 -81.69 -6.64
C ILE A 12 -19.03 -80.90 -6.05
N ARG A 13 -20.14 -81.54 -5.71
CA ARG A 13 -21.25 -80.85 -5.03
C ARG A 13 -20.89 -80.27 -3.68
N LEU A 14 -20.04 -80.95 -2.89
CA LEU A 14 -19.56 -80.50 -1.61
C LEU A 14 -18.67 -79.26 -1.78
N ILE A 15 -17.76 -79.25 -2.78
CA ILE A 15 -16.93 -78.10 -3.10
C ILE A 15 -17.82 -76.90 -3.50
N PHE A 16 -18.80 -77.10 -4.35
CA PHE A 16 -19.75 -76.02 -4.72
C PHE A 16 -20.50 -75.48 -3.52
N LEU A 17 -21.00 -76.39 -2.64
CA LEU A 17 -21.72 -76.00 -1.43
C LEU A 17 -20.85 -75.21 -0.46
N VAL A 18 -19.62 -75.68 -0.21
CA VAL A 18 -18.66 -74.97 0.65
C VAL A 18 -18.28 -73.62 0.06
N SER A 19 -17.99 -73.55 -1.24
CA SER A 19 -17.73 -72.28 -1.92
C SER A 19 -18.90 -71.32 -1.83
N PHE A 20 -20.13 -71.80 -1.99
CA PHE A 20 -21.33 -71.00 -1.88
C PHE A 20 -21.55 -70.45 -0.46
N ILE A 21 -21.30 -71.30 0.57
CA ILE A 21 -21.35 -70.85 1.98
C ILE A 21 -20.27 -69.79 2.26
N ILE A 22 -19.04 -69.95 1.74
CA ILE A 22 -17.98 -68.99 1.88
C ILE A 22 -18.36 -67.66 1.22
N ILE A 23 -18.94 -67.70 0.01
CA ILE A 23 -19.39 -66.50 -0.69
C ILE A 23 -20.53 -65.80 0.07
N ILE A 24 -21.50 -66.53 0.60
CA ILE A 24 -22.60 -65.98 1.41
C ILE A 24 -22.04 -65.36 2.69
N ALA A 25 -21.16 -66.07 3.39
CA ALA A 25 -20.50 -65.55 4.61
C ALA A 25 -19.67 -64.26 4.32
N GLN A 26 -18.95 -64.26 3.22
CA GLN A 26 -18.24 -63.07 2.74
C GLN A 26 -19.17 -61.92 2.38
N LEU A 27 -20.27 -62.20 1.65
CA LEU A 27 -21.29 -61.21 1.32
C LEU A 27 -21.98 -60.66 2.58
N PHE A 28 -22.31 -61.54 3.54
CA PHE A 28 -22.89 -61.13 4.81
C PHE A 28 -21.92 -60.27 5.62
N ASN A 29 -20.67 -60.67 5.69
CA ASN A 29 -19.63 -59.85 6.32
C ASN A 29 -19.47 -58.46 5.64
N LEU A 30 -19.51 -58.45 4.31
CA LEU A 30 -19.33 -57.24 3.50
C LEU A 30 -20.53 -56.28 3.57
N GLN A 31 -21.77 -56.82 3.64
CA GLN A 31 -23.01 -56.03 3.61
C GLN A 31 -23.56 -55.69 5.00
N VAL A 32 -23.36 -56.55 6.01
CA VAL A 32 -24.00 -56.41 7.32
C VAL A 32 -23.00 -56.11 8.42
N VAL A 33 -21.83 -56.77 8.45
CA VAL A 33 -20.85 -56.62 9.51
C VAL A 33 -19.84 -55.49 9.24
N SER A 34 -19.45 -55.31 7.97
CA SER A 34 -18.44 -54.35 7.60
C SER A 34 -19.09 -52.98 7.34
N GLY A 35 -19.01 -52.07 8.33
CA GLY A 35 -19.39 -50.64 8.16
C GLY A 35 -18.48 -49.85 7.22
N LYS A 36 -17.36 -50.44 6.74
CA LYS A 36 -16.37 -49.77 5.89
C LYS A 36 -16.94 -49.27 4.56
N TYR A 37 -17.75 -50.07 3.90
CA TYR A 37 -18.33 -49.71 2.60
C TYR A 37 -19.50 -48.75 2.74
N SER A 38 -20.28 -48.87 3.83
CA SER A 38 -21.33 -47.91 4.17
C SER A 38 -20.68 -46.53 4.45
N LYS A 39 -19.57 -46.49 5.18
CA LYS A 39 -18.86 -45.25 5.42
C LYS A 39 -18.26 -44.68 4.14
N LEU A 40 -17.64 -45.50 3.28
CA LEU A 40 -17.13 -45.06 1.98
C LEU A 40 -18.25 -44.56 1.05
N ALA A 41 -19.43 -45.20 1.09
CA ALA A 41 -20.57 -44.74 0.31
C ALA A 41 -21.13 -43.39 0.83
N MET A 42 -21.18 -43.21 2.16
CA MET A 42 -21.53 -41.92 2.76
C MET A 42 -20.46 -40.83 2.47
N ASP A 43 -19.18 -41.13 2.61
CA ASP A 43 -18.10 -40.21 2.29
C ASP A 43 -18.11 -39.77 0.81
N ASN A 44 -18.61 -40.64 -0.09
CA ASN A 44 -18.75 -40.30 -1.51
C ASN A 44 -20.08 -39.57 -1.83
N ALA A 45 -21.12 -39.76 -1.04
CA ALA A 45 -22.42 -39.13 -1.25
C ALA A 45 -22.56 -37.78 -0.55
N VAL A 46 -21.88 -37.59 0.60
CA VAL A 46 -21.93 -36.36 1.38
C VAL A 46 -20.75 -35.48 1.03
N PHE A 47 -21.04 -34.30 0.49
CA PHE A 47 -20.03 -33.33 0.10
C PHE A 47 -20.06 -32.09 1.02
N PRO A 48 -18.95 -31.77 1.71
CA PRO A 48 -18.89 -30.56 2.50
C PRO A 48 -18.75 -29.33 1.58
N LYS A 49 -19.83 -28.55 1.45
CA LYS A 49 -19.83 -27.26 0.75
C LYS A 49 -19.41 -26.15 1.73
N ILE A 50 -18.32 -25.46 1.43
CA ILE A 50 -17.89 -24.30 2.21
C ILE A 50 -18.84 -23.13 1.91
N VAL A 51 -19.37 -22.52 2.97
CA VAL A 51 -20.15 -21.29 2.91
C VAL A 51 -19.25 -20.15 3.36
N TYR A 52 -18.94 -19.25 2.44
CA TYR A 52 -18.12 -18.08 2.74
C TYR A 52 -18.95 -17.02 3.47
N PRO A 53 -18.44 -16.47 4.58
CA PRO A 53 -19.11 -15.38 5.27
C PRO A 53 -18.99 -14.08 4.49
N GLU A 54 -19.87 -13.14 4.76
CA GLU A 54 -19.66 -11.75 4.36
C GLU A 54 -18.47 -11.17 5.10
N ARG A 55 -17.60 -10.45 4.38
CA ARG A 55 -16.46 -9.75 4.99
C ARG A 55 -16.94 -8.51 5.71
N GLY A 56 -16.27 -8.14 6.81
CA GLY A 56 -16.54 -6.93 7.57
C GLY A 56 -16.45 -5.67 6.70
N ILE A 57 -17.31 -4.70 6.98
CA ILE A 57 -17.37 -3.39 6.30
C ILE A 57 -16.38 -2.44 6.94
N ILE A 58 -15.74 -1.56 6.16
CA ILE A 58 -14.89 -0.51 6.70
C ILE A 58 -15.61 0.83 6.58
N TYR A 59 -15.70 1.54 7.70
CA TYR A 59 -16.36 2.83 7.82
C TYR A 59 -15.36 3.96 8.05
N ASP A 60 -15.67 5.13 7.52
CA ASP A 60 -14.96 6.35 7.85
C ASP A 60 -15.30 6.86 9.28
N ARG A 61 -14.68 7.98 9.68
CA ARG A 61 -14.93 8.60 11.01
C ARG A 61 -16.38 9.06 11.24
N LYS A 62 -17.11 9.36 10.16
CA LYS A 62 -18.51 9.82 10.17
C LYS A 62 -19.51 8.66 10.02
N GLY A 63 -19.03 7.42 9.88
CA GLY A 63 -19.85 6.21 9.72
C GLY A 63 -20.26 5.91 8.27
N LYS A 64 -19.67 6.58 7.28
CA LYS A 64 -19.87 6.25 5.86
C LYS A 64 -19.12 4.97 5.52
N ALA A 65 -19.77 4.02 4.86
CA ALA A 65 -19.11 2.80 4.38
C ALA A 65 -18.16 3.17 3.23
N ILE A 66 -16.86 2.97 3.45
CA ILE A 66 -15.79 3.27 2.46
C ILE A 66 -15.27 2.02 1.76
N LEU A 67 -15.54 0.86 2.33
CA LEU A 67 -15.32 -0.45 1.72
C LEU A 67 -16.46 -1.37 2.09
N ASN A 68 -17.17 -1.87 1.09
CA ASN A 68 -18.37 -2.69 1.25
C ASN A 68 -18.23 -4.02 0.47
N ASN A 69 -19.26 -4.85 0.52
CA ASN A 69 -19.38 -6.08 -0.25
C ASN A 69 -20.32 -5.87 -1.44
N ALA A 70 -20.03 -6.54 -2.53
CA ALA A 70 -20.94 -6.69 -3.67
C ALA A 70 -20.88 -8.13 -4.15
N ILE A 71 -21.93 -8.56 -4.84
CA ILE A 71 -21.99 -9.89 -5.46
C ILE A 71 -21.76 -9.72 -6.95
N MET A 72 -20.83 -10.50 -7.49
CA MET A 72 -20.66 -10.75 -8.92
C MET A 72 -20.85 -12.24 -9.20
N PHE A 73 -20.90 -12.62 -10.45
CA PHE A 73 -21.10 -14.00 -10.85
C PHE A 73 -19.93 -14.52 -11.66
N ASP A 74 -19.52 -15.74 -11.34
CA ASP A 74 -18.61 -16.51 -12.17
C ASP A 74 -19.45 -17.41 -13.07
N LEU A 75 -19.11 -17.49 -14.36
CA LEU A 75 -19.64 -18.50 -15.25
C LEU A 75 -18.80 -19.76 -15.11
N MET A 76 -19.40 -20.81 -14.58
CA MET A 76 -18.79 -22.13 -14.43
C MET A 76 -19.17 -23.01 -15.61
N VAL A 77 -18.29 -23.95 -15.97
CA VAL A 77 -18.54 -24.97 -17.00
C VAL A 77 -18.25 -26.35 -16.43
N THR A 78 -19.16 -27.31 -16.70
CA THR A 78 -18.91 -28.74 -16.50
C THR A 78 -18.65 -29.35 -17.89
N PRO A 79 -17.39 -29.57 -18.30
CA PRO A 79 -17.05 -29.92 -19.68
C PRO A 79 -17.76 -31.19 -20.22
N ALA A 80 -18.02 -32.17 -19.34
CA ALA A 80 -18.73 -33.42 -19.71
C ALA A 80 -20.19 -33.20 -20.11
N GLU A 81 -20.82 -32.13 -19.66
CA GLU A 81 -22.22 -31.77 -19.92
C GLU A 81 -22.37 -30.84 -21.14
N VAL A 82 -21.30 -30.34 -21.69
CA VAL A 82 -21.30 -29.50 -22.89
C VAL A 82 -21.48 -30.40 -24.13
N LYS A 83 -22.71 -30.80 -24.40
CA LYS A 83 -23.08 -31.67 -25.50
C LYS A 83 -24.30 -31.10 -26.25
N ASN A 84 -24.33 -31.28 -27.58
CA ASN A 84 -25.44 -30.86 -28.44
C ASN A 84 -25.83 -29.37 -28.25
N PHE A 85 -24.87 -28.50 -28.41
CA PHE A 85 -24.91 -27.15 -27.96
C PHE A 85 -24.53 -26.17 -29.11
N ASP A 86 -25.27 -25.10 -29.23
CA ASP A 86 -24.99 -24.06 -30.21
C ASP A 86 -23.81 -23.17 -29.75
N THR A 87 -22.61 -23.63 -30.06
CA THR A 87 -21.35 -22.94 -29.70
C THR A 87 -21.26 -21.54 -30.32
N LEU A 88 -21.81 -21.33 -31.52
CA LEU A 88 -21.75 -20.03 -32.18
C LEU A 88 -22.62 -18.99 -31.46
N SER A 89 -23.86 -19.35 -31.13
CA SER A 89 -24.72 -18.48 -30.35
C SER A 89 -24.17 -18.18 -28.98
N PHE A 90 -23.53 -19.13 -28.30
CA PHE A 90 -22.85 -18.89 -27.03
C PHE A 90 -21.67 -17.95 -27.18
N CYS A 91 -20.81 -18.18 -28.19
CA CYS A 91 -19.66 -17.33 -28.45
C CYS A 91 -20.06 -15.88 -28.73
N HIS A 92 -21.14 -15.71 -29.52
CA HIS A 92 -21.69 -14.38 -29.80
C HIS A 92 -22.21 -13.71 -28.52
N LEU A 93 -22.94 -14.47 -27.67
CA LEU A 93 -23.48 -13.98 -26.41
C LEU A 93 -22.37 -13.57 -25.44
N MET A 94 -21.28 -14.36 -25.36
CA MET A 94 -20.17 -14.15 -24.45
C MET A 94 -19.06 -13.26 -25.04
N GLU A 95 -19.25 -12.74 -26.28
CA GLU A 95 -18.28 -11.87 -26.96
C GLU A 95 -16.87 -12.51 -27.08
N ILE A 96 -16.83 -13.84 -27.35
CA ILE A 96 -15.59 -14.60 -27.55
C ILE A 96 -15.61 -15.33 -28.90
N ASP A 97 -14.45 -15.75 -29.38
CA ASP A 97 -14.36 -16.62 -30.55
C ASP A 97 -14.42 -18.12 -30.19
N THR A 98 -14.60 -18.96 -31.19
CA THR A 98 -14.69 -20.42 -31.01
C THR A 98 -13.35 -21.03 -30.58
N ALA A 99 -12.23 -20.42 -30.92
CA ALA A 99 -10.91 -20.90 -30.50
C ALA A 99 -10.71 -20.67 -29.00
N ASP A 100 -11.07 -19.47 -28.50
CA ASP A 100 -11.03 -19.12 -27.07
C ASP A 100 -12.03 -19.98 -26.27
N PHE A 101 -13.26 -20.21 -26.78
CA PHE A 101 -14.20 -21.13 -26.19
C PHE A 101 -13.60 -22.52 -25.98
N ASN A 102 -13.07 -23.13 -27.04
CA ASN A 102 -12.48 -24.47 -27.00
C ASN A 102 -11.25 -24.53 -26.09
N LYS A 103 -10.47 -23.47 -26.02
CA LYS A 103 -9.32 -23.32 -25.11
C LYS A 103 -9.79 -23.34 -23.66
N ARG A 104 -10.77 -22.50 -23.28
CA ARG A 104 -11.30 -22.40 -21.93
C ARG A 104 -11.96 -23.69 -21.45
N VAL A 105 -12.73 -24.37 -22.30
CA VAL A 105 -13.34 -25.68 -21.94
C VAL A 105 -12.25 -26.73 -21.71
N ARG A 106 -11.20 -26.77 -22.53
CA ARG A 106 -10.06 -27.69 -22.32
C ARG A 106 -9.28 -27.37 -21.06
N GLU A 107 -9.04 -26.10 -20.78
CA GLU A 107 -8.37 -25.68 -19.55
C GLU A 107 -9.20 -26.04 -18.30
N ALA A 108 -10.51 -25.88 -18.36
CA ALA A 108 -11.43 -26.27 -17.30
C ALA A 108 -11.36 -27.77 -17.02
N ALA A 109 -11.38 -28.59 -18.06
CA ALA A 109 -11.24 -30.06 -17.95
C ALA A 109 -9.87 -30.47 -17.40
N PHE A 110 -8.80 -29.79 -17.80
CA PHE A 110 -7.45 -30.08 -17.32
C PHE A 110 -7.24 -29.69 -15.85
N LYS A 111 -7.79 -28.54 -15.43
CA LYS A 111 -7.61 -28.02 -14.06
C LYS A 111 -8.37 -28.81 -12.99
N ASN A 112 -9.56 -29.30 -13.32
CA ASN A 112 -10.46 -29.87 -12.30
C ASN A 112 -11.28 -31.08 -12.78
N THR A 113 -10.83 -31.80 -13.79
CA THR A 113 -11.52 -32.91 -14.47
C THR A 113 -12.74 -32.46 -15.31
N ALA A 114 -13.15 -33.32 -16.26
CA ALA A 114 -14.26 -32.98 -17.15
C ALA A 114 -15.65 -33.02 -16.46
N VAL A 115 -15.76 -33.72 -15.34
CA VAL A 115 -17.05 -33.94 -14.63
C VAL A 115 -17.30 -32.95 -13.48
N ARG A 116 -16.35 -32.08 -13.18
CA ARG A 116 -16.50 -31.10 -12.10
C ARG A 116 -16.65 -29.68 -12.67
N PRO A 117 -17.55 -28.87 -12.09
CA PRO A 117 -17.62 -27.44 -12.45
C PRO A 117 -16.29 -26.73 -12.28
N SER A 118 -15.88 -26.00 -13.29
CA SER A 118 -14.65 -25.17 -13.28
C SER A 118 -14.97 -23.78 -13.81
N PRO A 119 -14.25 -22.73 -13.38
CA PRO A 119 -14.46 -21.39 -13.90
C PRO A 119 -14.18 -21.34 -15.41
N PHE A 120 -15.19 -20.97 -16.20
CA PHE A 120 -15.07 -20.66 -17.61
C PHE A 120 -14.71 -19.17 -17.80
N GLN A 121 -15.41 -18.31 -17.08
CA GLN A 121 -15.12 -16.88 -17.01
C GLN A 121 -15.45 -16.37 -15.62
N ALA A 122 -14.45 -15.84 -14.93
CA ALA A 122 -14.63 -15.24 -13.62
C ALA A 122 -15.18 -13.81 -13.74
N LEU A 123 -15.97 -13.40 -12.75
CA LEU A 123 -16.46 -12.04 -12.55
C LEU A 123 -17.12 -11.46 -13.80
N LEU A 124 -18.26 -12.02 -14.21
CA LEU A 124 -19.02 -11.51 -15.35
C LEU A 124 -19.44 -10.06 -15.17
N LYS A 125 -19.38 -9.29 -16.25
CA LYS A 125 -19.98 -7.95 -16.28
C LYS A 125 -21.51 -8.08 -16.15
N PRO A 126 -22.21 -7.15 -15.47
CA PRO A 126 -23.65 -7.24 -15.23
C PRO A 126 -24.49 -7.44 -16.50
N GLN A 127 -24.10 -6.75 -17.59
CA GLN A 127 -24.82 -6.90 -18.88
C GLN A 127 -24.66 -8.31 -19.47
N MET A 128 -23.47 -8.90 -19.33
CA MET A 128 -23.19 -10.26 -19.83
C MET A 128 -23.88 -11.32 -18.96
N GLN A 129 -23.92 -11.10 -17.64
CA GLN A 129 -24.68 -11.93 -16.71
C GLN A 129 -26.16 -11.96 -17.09
N ALA A 130 -26.80 -10.80 -17.24
CA ALA A 130 -28.23 -10.71 -17.59
C ALA A 130 -28.52 -11.44 -18.92
N ARG A 131 -27.71 -11.20 -19.96
CA ARG A 131 -27.84 -11.90 -21.25
C ARG A 131 -27.70 -13.42 -21.11
N PHE A 132 -26.79 -13.89 -20.27
CA PHE A 132 -26.62 -15.31 -20.04
C PHE A 132 -27.81 -15.90 -19.26
N GLU A 133 -28.30 -15.24 -18.22
CA GLU A 133 -29.44 -15.69 -17.42
C GLU A 133 -30.68 -15.87 -18.28
N GLU A 134 -31.00 -14.95 -19.16
CA GLU A 134 -32.13 -15.04 -20.11
C GLU A 134 -32.01 -16.22 -21.05
N ASN A 135 -30.80 -16.69 -21.37
CA ASN A 135 -30.54 -17.75 -22.34
C ASN A 135 -29.94 -19.01 -21.71
N SER A 136 -29.84 -19.10 -20.39
CA SER A 136 -29.14 -20.17 -19.66
C SER A 136 -29.67 -21.59 -20.02
N TRP A 137 -30.99 -21.71 -20.25
CA TRP A 137 -31.66 -22.97 -20.65
C TRP A 137 -31.14 -23.52 -21.99
N ARG A 138 -30.54 -22.69 -22.86
CA ARG A 138 -29.97 -23.08 -24.16
C ARG A 138 -28.56 -23.66 -24.03
N PHE A 139 -27.92 -23.49 -22.89
CA PHE A 139 -26.49 -23.75 -22.73
C PHE A 139 -26.22 -24.75 -21.59
N PRO A 140 -26.59 -26.05 -21.79
CA PRO A 140 -26.34 -27.08 -20.77
C PRO A 140 -24.84 -27.18 -20.44
N GLY A 141 -24.56 -27.49 -19.19
CA GLY A 141 -23.20 -27.58 -18.68
C GLY A 141 -22.59 -26.25 -18.22
N PHE A 142 -23.32 -25.14 -18.36
CA PHE A 142 -22.94 -23.84 -17.82
C PHE A 142 -23.85 -23.40 -16.69
N ALA A 143 -23.27 -22.80 -15.63
CA ALA A 143 -24.02 -22.30 -14.48
C ALA A 143 -23.36 -21.04 -13.94
N LEU A 144 -24.18 -20.10 -13.42
CA LEU A 144 -23.71 -18.96 -12.68
C LEU A 144 -23.51 -19.33 -11.21
N VAL A 145 -22.39 -18.89 -10.65
CA VAL A 145 -22.08 -19.05 -9.23
C VAL A 145 -21.77 -17.69 -8.65
N GLU A 146 -22.44 -17.35 -7.57
CA GLU A 146 -22.21 -16.10 -6.84
C GLU A 146 -20.80 -16.03 -6.29
N ARG A 147 -20.16 -14.88 -6.49
CA ARG A 147 -18.87 -14.57 -5.94
C ARG A 147 -18.91 -13.23 -5.20
N PRO A 148 -18.69 -13.23 -3.89
CA PRO A 148 -18.54 -11.98 -3.15
C PRO A 148 -17.24 -11.29 -3.56
N ILE A 149 -17.34 -9.99 -3.85
CA ILE A 149 -16.21 -9.11 -4.14
C ILE A 149 -16.24 -7.91 -3.23
N ARG A 150 -15.14 -7.16 -3.19
CA ARG A 150 -15.09 -5.86 -2.51
C ARG A 150 -15.54 -4.75 -3.45
N LEU A 151 -16.35 -3.85 -2.92
CA LEU A 151 -16.85 -2.65 -3.58
C LEU A 151 -16.32 -1.42 -2.85
N TYR A 152 -15.70 -0.52 -3.59
CA TYR A 152 -15.23 0.76 -3.10
C TYR A 152 -16.20 1.85 -3.57
N PRO A 153 -17.12 2.33 -2.70
CA PRO A 153 -18.11 3.35 -3.08
C PRO A 153 -17.47 4.67 -3.52
N TYR A 154 -16.26 4.93 -3.02
CA TYR A 154 -15.44 6.09 -3.34
C TYR A 154 -14.23 5.67 -4.17
N ASN A 155 -13.90 6.43 -5.21
CA ASN A 155 -12.72 6.19 -6.05
C ASN A 155 -11.44 6.69 -5.38
N SER A 156 -11.29 6.44 -4.09
CA SER A 156 -10.26 7.01 -3.23
C SER A 156 -9.79 6.01 -2.17
N ALA A 157 -8.71 6.32 -1.48
CA ALA A 157 -8.15 5.53 -0.38
C ALA A 157 -7.58 4.14 -0.79
N ALA A 158 -7.24 3.95 -2.06
CA ALA A 158 -6.81 2.65 -2.60
C ALA A 158 -5.64 2.02 -1.84
N GLN A 159 -4.61 2.81 -1.52
CA GLN A 159 -3.39 2.31 -0.88
C GLN A 159 -3.56 2.01 0.61
N MET A 160 -4.58 2.61 1.25
CA MET A 160 -4.88 2.39 2.67
C MET A 160 -5.85 1.23 2.86
N LEU A 161 -6.95 1.22 2.10
CA LEU A 161 -7.95 0.15 2.18
C LEU A 161 -7.33 -1.18 1.75
N GLY A 162 -6.50 -1.15 0.72
CA GLY A 162 -5.92 -2.35 0.13
C GLY A 162 -6.92 -3.08 -0.77
N TYR A 163 -6.64 -4.34 -1.07
CA TYR A 163 -7.47 -5.18 -1.91
C TYR A 163 -7.34 -6.66 -1.51
N ILE A 164 -8.34 -7.45 -1.89
CA ILE A 164 -8.32 -8.91 -1.73
C ILE A 164 -7.95 -9.58 -3.04
N ASN A 165 -7.26 -10.72 -2.95
CA ASN A 165 -7.00 -11.56 -4.10
C ASN A 165 -7.02 -13.03 -3.69
N GLU A 166 -7.15 -13.92 -4.68
CA GLU A 166 -7.06 -15.36 -4.47
C GLU A 166 -5.71 -15.72 -3.85
N VAL A 167 -5.73 -16.69 -2.95
CA VAL A 167 -4.53 -17.19 -2.29
C VAL A 167 -3.63 -17.91 -3.28
N SER A 168 -2.33 -17.72 -3.13
CA SER A 168 -1.33 -18.49 -3.86
C SER A 168 -0.91 -19.73 -3.06
N PRO A 169 -0.28 -20.74 -3.69
CA PRO A 169 0.29 -21.88 -2.98
C PRO A 169 1.21 -21.48 -1.81
N ALA A 170 1.99 -20.40 -1.98
CA ALA A 170 2.85 -19.87 -0.94
C ALA A 170 2.07 -19.23 0.23
N ASP A 171 0.87 -18.69 -0.02
CA ASP A 171 0.00 -18.18 1.04
C ASP A 171 -0.61 -19.33 1.85
N ILE A 172 -0.99 -20.41 1.19
CA ILE A 172 -1.51 -21.63 1.84
C ILE A 172 -0.45 -22.20 2.76
N GLU A 173 0.79 -22.43 2.27
CA GLU A 173 1.90 -22.93 3.06
C GLU A 173 2.19 -22.03 4.27
N ARG A 174 2.26 -20.71 4.09
CA ARG A 174 2.49 -19.74 5.17
C ARG A 174 1.37 -19.70 6.21
N SER A 175 0.16 -20.05 5.84
CA SER A 175 -1.00 -20.08 6.73
C SER A 175 -1.15 -21.38 7.51
N GLY A 176 -0.28 -22.40 7.29
CA GLY A 176 -0.42 -23.72 7.88
C GLY A 176 -1.70 -24.42 7.41
N ASP A 177 -1.97 -24.37 6.12
CA ASP A 177 -3.15 -24.93 5.45
C ASP A 177 -4.52 -24.39 5.93
N PHE A 178 -4.50 -23.22 6.55
CA PHE A 178 -5.73 -22.52 6.94
C PHE A 178 -6.56 -22.11 5.72
N TYR A 179 -5.89 -21.60 4.67
CA TYR A 179 -6.50 -21.28 3.39
C TYR A 179 -6.47 -22.47 2.44
N ARG A 180 -7.41 -22.49 1.49
CA ARG A 180 -7.50 -23.47 0.39
C ARG A 180 -7.50 -22.74 -0.94
N MET A 181 -7.13 -23.43 -2.01
CA MET A 181 -7.21 -22.88 -3.35
C MET A 181 -8.64 -22.41 -3.64
N GLY A 182 -8.77 -21.19 -4.17
CA GLY A 182 -10.03 -20.51 -4.41
C GLY A 182 -10.46 -19.55 -3.29
N ASP A 183 -9.82 -19.59 -2.13
CA ASP A 183 -10.06 -18.61 -1.07
C ASP A 183 -9.50 -17.24 -1.43
N TYR A 184 -10.06 -16.20 -0.85
CA TYR A 184 -9.58 -14.81 -0.98
C TYR A 184 -9.04 -14.32 0.35
N MET A 185 -7.92 -13.59 0.27
CA MET A 185 -7.31 -12.92 1.42
C MET A 185 -6.91 -11.48 1.10
N GLY A 186 -6.80 -10.64 2.11
CA GLY A 186 -6.24 -9.30 1.99
C GLY A 186 -4.77 -9.34 1.62
N LYS A 187 -4.40 -8.61 0.55
CA LYS A 187 -3.02 -8.59 0.04
C LYS A 187 -2.25 -7.34 0.45
N ASN A 188 -2.95 -6.26 0.75
CA ASN A 188 -2.35 -4.99 1.13
C ASN A 188 -3.32 -4.16 1.98
N GLY A 189 -2.84 -3.03 2.52
CA GLY A 189 -3.66 -2.08 3.28
C GLY A 189 -4.28 -2.66 4.56
N LEU A 190 -5.40 -2.08 4.96
CA LEU A 190 -6.18 -2.53 6.13
C LEU A 190 -6.75 -3.93 5.93
N GLU A 191 -7.10 -4.29 4.69
CA GLU A 191 -7.54 -5.64 4.33
C GLU A 191 -6.52 -6.72 4.75
N ALA A 192 -5.23 -6.46 4.60
CA ALA A 192 -4.19 -7.41 4.97
C ALA A 192 -3.91 -7.41 6.47
N ILE A 193 -3.87 -6.25 7.13
CA ILE A 193 -3.54 -6.14 8.55
C ILE A 193 -4.67 -6.69 9.43
N TYR A 194 -5.92 -6.41 9.06
CA TYR A 194 -7.11 -6.83 9.81
C TYR A 194 -7.81 -8.03 9.18
N GLU A 195 -7.10 -8.85 8.39
CA GLU A 195 -7.65 -10.02 7.69
C GLU A 195 -8.46 -10.91 8.62
N LYS A 196 -7.92 -11.28 9.80
CA LYS A 196 -8.58 -12.15 10.78
C LYS A 196 -9.89 -11.58 11.33
N VAL A 197 -9.99 -10.25 11.38
CA VAL A 197 -11.20 -9.55 11.84
C VAL A 197 -12.23 -9.46 10.72
N LEU A 198 -11.75 -9.11 9.51
CA LEU A 198 -12.61 -8.82 8.36
C LEU A 198 -13.14 -10.07 7.68
N MET A 199 -12.39 -11.17 7.64
CA MET A 199 -12.77 -12.35 6.86
C MET A 199 -13.94 -13.14 7.44
N GLY A 200 -14.22 -13.04 8.76
CA GLY A 200 -15.21 -13.85 9.43
C GLY A 200 -14.82 -15.32 9.59
N GLN A 201 -15.80 -16.17 9.90
CA GLN A 201 -15.62 -17.61 10.04
C GLN A 201 -16.45 -18.36 9.00
N ARG A 202 -15.82 -19.29 8.30
CA ARG A 202 -16.47 -20.11 7.27
C ARG A 202 -17.48 -21.06 7.91
N GLY A 203 -18.62 -21.21 7.24
CA GLY A 203 -19.56 -22.28 7.51
C GLY A 203 -19.27 -23.51 6.64
N VAL A 204 -19.87 -24.63 6.99
CA VAL A 204 -19.84 -25.86 6.20
C VAL A 204 -21.25 -26.40 6.10
N GLN A 205 -21.74 -26.61 4.89
CA GLN A 205 -22.98 -27.29 4.59
C GLN A 205 -22.68 -28.69 4.05
N HIS A 206 -23.27 -29.71 4.65
CA HIS A 206 -23.17 -31.10 4.19
C HIS A 206 -24.29 -31.39 3.20
N ILE A 207 -23.94 -31.45 1.92
CA ILE A 207 -24.92 -31.69 0.83
C ILE A 207 -24.76 -33.09 0.25
N ILE A 208 -25.88 -33.70 -0.06
CA ILE A 208 -25.92 -35.01 -0.73
C ILE A 208 -25.85 -34.80 -2.25
N LYS A 209 -24.95 -35.54 -2.89
CA LYS A 209 -24.85 -35.61 -4.35
C LYS A 209 -25.20 -37.00 -4.85
N ASP A 210 -25.89 -37.06 -6.00
CA ASP A 210 -26.16 -38.32 -6.68
C ASP A 210 -24.92 -38.84 -7.44
N ASN A 211 -25.05 -40.02 -8.05
CA ASN A 211 -24.01 -40.65 -8.88
C ASN A 211 -23.64 -39.83 -10.14
N HIS A 212 -24.42 -38.80 -10.48
CA HIS A 212 -24.14 -37.83 -11.56
C HIS A 212 -23.63 -36.49 -11.04
N ASN A 213 -23.20 -36.43 -9.76
CA ASN A 213 -22.70 -35.22 -9.10
C ASN A 213 -23.74 -34.09 -8.93
N ARG A 214 -25.06 -34.38 -9.09
CA ARG A 214 -26.13 -33.39 -8.92
C ARG A 214 -26.49 -33.27 -7.45
N LEU A 215 -26.83 -32.06 -7.02
CA LEU A 215 -27.26 -31.78 -5.65
C LEU A 215 -28.68 -32.39 -5.43
N VAL A 216 -28.80 -33.27 -4.47
CA VAL A 216 -30.05 -33.91 -4.10
C VAL A 216 -30.73 -33.23 -2.92
N GLY A 217 -29.93 -32.74 -1.96
CA GLY A 217 -30.45 -32.09 -0.76
C GLY A 217 -29.39 -31.90 0.33
N SER A 218 -29.83 -31.46 1.49
CA SER A 218 -29.01 -31.33 2.70
C SER A 218 -28.88 -32.70 3.39
N TYR A 219 -27.69 -33.03 3.88
CA TYR A 219 -27.47 -34.25 4.65
C TYR A 219 -28.13 -34.11 6.03
N GLU A 220 -28.95 -35.10 6.40
CA GLU A 220 -29.70 -35.15 7.65
C GLU A 220 -30.35 -33.81 8.07
N ASN A 221 -31.02 -33.17 7.10
CA ASN A 221 -31.68 -31.86 7.29
C ASN A 221 -30.76 -30.75 7.85
N GLY A 222 -29.45 -30.84 7.65
CA GLY A 222 -28.49 -29.82 8.04
C GLY A 222 -28.06 -29.88 9.50
N ILE A 223 -28.29 -30.96 10.24
CA ILE A 223 -27.91 -31.10 11.67
C ILE A 223 -26.39 -30.95 11.85
N PHE A 224 -25.62 -31.37 10.85
CA PHE A 224 -24.15 -31.28 10.88
C PHE A 224 -23.61 -29.99 10.25
N ASP A 225 -24.47 -29.09 9.77
CA ASP A 225 -24.04 -27.82 9.18
C ASP A 225 -23.56 -26.88 10.25
N THR A 226 -22.49 -26.15 9.91
CA THR A 226 -22.02 -25.00 10.70
C THR A 226 -22.34 -23.72 9.96
N ALA A 227 -22.96 -22.77 10.65
CA ALA A 227 -23.27 -21.48 10.05
C ALA A 227 -22.00 -20.66 9.80
N ALA A 228 -21.96 -19.92 8.70
CA ALA A 228 -20.94 -18.92 8.49
C ALA A 228 -21.17 -17.71 9.41
N ILE A 229 -20.12 -17.18 10.01
CA ILE A 229 -20.17 -15.98 10.85
C ILE A 229 -19.53 -14.83 10.09
N ALA A 230 -20.28 -13.76 9.84
CA ALA A 230 -19.81 -12.58 9.13
C ALA A 230 -18.58 -11.94 9.82
N GLY A 231 -17.70 -11.37 9.03
CA GLY A 231 -16.57 -10.59 9.51
C GLY A 231 -17.03 -9.34 10.24
N ARG A 232 -16.20 -8.86 11.16
CA ARG A 232 -16.51 -7.67 11.97
C ARG A 232 -16.04 -6.40 11.26
N GLY A 233 -16.83 -5.35 11.36
CA GLY A 233 -16.55 -4.06 10.74
C GLY A 233 -15.43 -3.29 11.45
N LEU A 234 -14.78 -2.40 10.70
CA LEU A 234 -13.79 -1.46 11.21
C LEU A 234 -14.32 -0.04 11.13
N ARG A 235 -14.22 0.72 12.21
CA ARG A 235 -14.44 2.18 12.22
C ARG A 235 -13.10 2.88 12.24
N THR A 236 -12.85 3.72 11.26
CA THR A 236 -11.55 4.40 11.09
C THR A 236 -11.60 5.86 11.55
N TYR A 237 -10.42 6.48 11.69
CA TYR A 237 -10.26 7.93 11.82
C TYR A 237 -10.32 8.66 10.46
N LEU A 238 -10.20 7.91 9.35
CA LEU A 238 -10.21 8.47 8.02
C LEU A 238 -11.47 9.31 7.77
N ASP A 239 -11.31 10.53 7.28
CA ASP A 239 -12.38 11.35 6.73
C ASP A 239 -12.37 11.22 5.20
N ILE A 240 -13.36 10.53 4.65
CA ILE A 240 -13.36 10.22 3.21
C ILE A 240 -13.42 11.47 2.34
N GLU A 241 -14.11 12.52 2.77
CA GLU A 241 -14.19 13.78 2.02
C GLU A 241 -12.82 14.50 2.01
N LEU A 242 -12.10 14.45 3.14
CA LEU A 242 -10.75 15.00 3.24
C LEU A 242 -9.76 14.20 2.39
N GLN A 243 -9.94 12.87 2.37
CA GLN A 243 -9.14 11.95 1.56
C GLN A 243 -9.30 12.21 0.06
N GLU A 244 -10.55 12.29 -0.41
CA GLU A 244 -10.85 12.61 -1.81
C GLU A 244 -10.26 13.96 -2.22
N LEU A 245 -10.36 14.97 -1.34
CA LEU A 245 -9.78 16.29 -1.57
C LEU A 245 -8.25 16.21 -1.69
N ALA A 246 -7.58 15.46 -0.79
CA ALA A 246 -6.14 15.27 -0.83
C ALA A 246 -5.68 14.53 -2.10
N GLU A 247 -6.37 13.47 -2.49
CA GLU A 247 -6.03 12.70 -3.69
C GLU A 247 -6.25 13.51 -4.98
N LYS A 248 -7.34 14.27 -5.07
CA LYS A 248 -7.58 15.16 -6.21
C LYS A 248 -6.48 16.20 -6.37
N MET A 249 -5.98 16.77 -5.26
CA MET A 249 -4.86 17.71 -5.32
C MET A 249 -3.52 17.02 -5.65
N MET A 250 -3.42 15.70 -5.46
CA MET A 250 -2.25 14.91 -5.85
C MET A 250 -2.35 14.28 -7.25
N THR A 251 -3.45 14.50 -7.97
CA THR A 251 -3.58 14.08 -9.37
C THR A 251 -2.45 14.70 -10.21
N ASP A 252 -1.85 13.91 -11.09
CA ASP A 252 -0.70 14.30 -11.93
C ASP A 252 0.51 14.84 -11.15
N LYS A 253 0.72 14.35 -9.95
CA LYS A 253 1.88 14.67 -9.10
C LYS A 253 2.46 13.41 -8.47
N VAL A 254 3.75 13.46 -8.18
CA VAL A 254 4.46 12.47 -7.39
C VAL A 254 4.72 13.05 -6.01
N GLY A 255 4.41 12.29 -4.96
CA GLY A 255 4.58 12.76 -3.59
C GLY A 255 3.56 12.17 -2.63
N ALA A 256 3.33 12.82 -1.50
CA ALA A 256 2.36 12.37 -0.51
C ALA A 256 1.83 13.50 0.38
N VAL A 257 0.64 13.27 0.91
CA VAL A 257 0.01 14.07 1.97
C VAL A 257 -0.34 13.12 3.12
N VAL A 258 -0.03 13.51 4.35
CA VAL A 258 -0.44 12.79 5.57
C VAL A 258 -1.02 13.78 6.55
N ALA A 259 -2.23 13.54 7.04
CA ALA A 259 -2.89 14.33 8.08
C ALA A 259 -3.24 13.43 9.27
N ILE A 260 -2.88 13.86 10.49
CA ILE A 260 -3.04 13.10 11.73
C ILE A 260 -3.75 13.98 12.75
N GLU A 261 -4.63 13.40 13.55
CA GLU A 261 -5.18 14.02 14.75
C GLU A 261 -4.16 13.89 15.91
N PRO A 262 -3.53 14.98 16.39
CA PRO A 262 -2.39 14.89 17.30
C PRO A 262 -2.74 14.19 18.64
N LYS A 263 -3.94 14.41 19.15
CA LYS A 263 -4.38 13.90 20.47
C LYS A 263 -4.64 12.39 20.51
N THR A 264 -4.79 11.74 19.36
CA THR A 264 -5.12 10.31 19.28
C THR A 264 -4.12 9.52 18.45
N GLY A 265 -3.36 10.17 17.56
CA GLY A 265 -2.58 9.53 16.51
C GLY A 265 -3.42 9.04 15.32
N GLY A 266 -4.73 9.32 15.32
CA GLY A 266 -5.65 8.90 14.26
C GLY A 266 -5.32 9.55 12.92
N ILE A 267 -5.14 8.75 11.86
CA ILE A 267 -4.86 9.24 10.51
C ILE A 267 -6.15 9.67 9.85
N LEU A 268 -6.27 10.98 9.59
CA LEU A 268 -7.46 11.62 9.02
C LEU A 268 -7.49 11.51 7.50
N ALA A 269 -6.32 11.60 6.86
CA ALA A 269 -6.15 11.43 5.43
C ALA A 269 -4.70 11.03 5.11
N MET A 270 -4.52 10.20 4.09
CA MET A 270 -3.22 9.79 3.58
C MET A 270 -3.30 9.59 2.07
N ALA A 271 -2.78 10.53 1.30
CA ALA A 271 -2.73 10.44 -0.16
C ALA A 271 -1.31 10.19 -0.64
N SER A 272 -1.14 9.32 -1.62
CA SER A 272 0.14 9.06 -2.27
C SER A 272 -0.04 9.16 -3.79
N GLY A 273 0.62 10.12 -4.39
CA GLY A 273 0.61 10.31 -5.85
C GLY A 273 1.76 9.54 -6.55
N PRO A 274 1.52 9.02 -7.78
CA PRO A 274 0.26 9.10 -8.52
C PRO A 274 -0.86 8.29 -7.88
N VAL A 275 -2.06 8.85 -7.86
CA VAL A 275 -3.25 8.19 -7.32
C VAL A 275 -3.85 7.22 -8.34
N PHE A 276 -4.54 6.19 -7.87
CA PHE A 276 -5.30 5.26 -8.71
C PHE A 276 -6.62 4.87 -8.07
N ASN A 277 -7.57 4.44 -8.89
CA ASN A 277 -8.89 4.03 -8.42
C ASN A 277 -8.81 2.63 -7.76
N PRO A 278 -9.26 2.45 -6.50
CA PRO A 278 -9.27 1.14 -5.85
C PRO A 278 -10.11 0.10 -6.63
N ASN A 279 -11.16 0.51 -7.33
CA ASN A 279 -11.97 -0.36 -8.16
C ASN A 279 -11.20 -0.94 -9.37
N ASP A 280 -10.05 -0.35 -9.75
CA ASP A 280 -9.16 -0.95 -10.75
C ASP A 280 -8.60 -2.32 -10.32
N LEU A 281 -8.58 -2.60 -9.02
CA LEU A 281 -8.05 -3.84 -8.43
C LEU A 281 -9.15 -4.85 -8.08
N THR A 282 -10.39 -4.60 -8.52
CA THR A 282 -11.53 -5.51 -8.39
C THR A 282 -12.16 -5.80 -9.76
N GLY A 283 -13.11 -6.71 -9.79
CA GLY A 283 -13.86 -6.99 -11.01
C GLY A 283 -13.09 -7.72 -12.12
N PRO A 284 -13.66 -7.79 -13.32
CA PRO A 284 -13.15 -8.64 -14.41
C PRO A 284 -11.81 -8.14 -14.99
N ASP A 285 -11.59 -6.84 -15.02
CA ASP A 285 -10.39 -6.24 -15.61
C ASP A 285 -9.22 -6.09 -14.62
N LYS A 286 -9.34 -6.61 -13.38
CA LYS A 286 -8.34 -6.43 -12.31
C LYS A 286 -6.91 -6.78 -12.71
N ASN A 287 -6.71 -7.88 -13.43
CA ASN A 287 -5.38 -8.33 -13.82
C ASN A 287 -4.73 -7.39 -14.85
N LYS A 288 -5.51 -6.90 -15.81
CA LYS A 288 -5.09 -5.92 -16.81
C LYS A 288 -4.72 -4.60 -16.14
N ASN A 289 -5.58 -4.12 -15.24
CA ASN A 289 -5.35 -2.89 -14.50
C ASN A 289 -4.15 -3.00 -13.55
N TYR A 290 -4.03 -4.11 -12.82
CA TYR A 290 -2.87 -4.37 -11.97
C TYR A 290 -1.56 -4.37 -12.78
N SER A 291 -1.53 -5.03 -13.94
CA SER A 291 -0.38 -5.03 -14.83
C SER A 291 -0.02 -3.61 -15.27
N ARG A 292 -1.01 -2.79 -15.65
CA ARG A 292 -0.82 -1.37 -16.01
C ARG A 292 -0.18 -0.59 -14.85
N LEU A 293 -0.70 -0.75 -13.62
CA LEU A 293 -0.18 -0.06 -12.44
C LEU A 293 1.25 -0.50 -12.06
N VAL A 294 1.57 -1.79 -12.21
CA VAL A 294 2.92 -2.33 -11.97
C VAL A 294 3.92 -1.82 -13.00
N LEU A 295 3.48 -1.68 -14.24
CA LEU A 295 4.32 -1.28 -15.37
C LEU A 295 4.52 0.23 -15.47
N ASP A 296 3.76 1.03 -14.73
CA ASP A 296 3.91 2.47 -14.66
C ASP A 296 5.19 2.83 -13.89
N VAL A 297 6.13 3.50 -14.56
CA VAL A 297 7.42 3.91 -13.96
C VAL A 297 7.27 4.96 -12.86
N ALA A 298 6.14 5.67 -12.81
CA ALA A 298 5.83 6.59 -11.74
C ALA A 298 5.46 5.86 -10.42
N GLY A 299 5.22 4.54 -10.48
CA GLY A 299 5.01 3.68 -9.33
C GLY A 299 3.78 4.04 -8.50
N PRO A 300 2.55 4.00 -9.07
CA PRO A 300 1.33 4.34 -8.32
C PRO A 300 1.03 3.36 -7.17
N LEU A 301 1.52 2.12 -7.26
CA LEU A 301 1.36 1.14 -6.17
C LEU A 301 2.27 1.40 -4.97
N LEU A 302 3.29 2.24 -5.10
CA LEU A 302 4.16 2.62 -3.99
C LEU A 302 3.44 3.61 -3.08
N ASN A 303 3.21 3.25 -1.82
CA ASN A 303 2.68 4.17 -0.82
C ASN A 303 3.78 5.12 -0.31
N ARG A 304 3.94 6.25 -1.00
CA ARG A 304 4.99 7.23 -0.67
C ARG A 304 4.81 7.86 0.71
N ALA A 305 3.60 7.84 1.25
CA ALA A 305 3.34 8.37 2.58
C ALA A 305 4.10 7.63 3.69
N ILE A 306 4.30 6.31 3.52
CA ILE A 306 4.96 5.45 4.51
C ILE A 306 6.24 4.79 3.99
N GLN A 307 6.51 4.85 2.68
CA GLN A 307 7.66 4.20 2.03
C GLN A 307 8.60 5.18 1.33
N GLY A 308 8.11 6.37 0.98
CA GLY A 308 8.94 7.40 0.34
C GLY A 308 9.92 8.01 1.35
N ARG A 309 11.21 7.96 1.04
CA ARG A 309 12.26 8.62 1.83
C ARG A 309 12.61 9.96 1.21
N TYR A 310 12.46 11.01 1.98
CA TYR A 310 12.75 12.37 1.55
C TYR A 310 13.68 13.04 2.56
N GLU A 311 14.65 13.80 2.08
CA GLU A 311 15.40 14.70 2.95
C GLU A 311 14.43 15.73 3.54
N PRO A 312 14.26 15.80 4.88
CA PRO A 312 13.29 16.72 5.47
C PRO A 312 13.58 18.21 5.17
N GLY A 313 14.82 18.55 4.88
CA GLY A 313 15.22 19.93 4.66
C GLY A 313 14.84 20.82 5.84
N SER A 314 14.48 22.06 5.57
CA SER A 314 14.12 23.02 6.61
C SER A 314 12.90 22.68 7.46
N THR A 315 12.12 21.64 7.13
CA THR A 315 11.02 21.14 7.99
C THR A 315 11.55 20.49 9.27
N PHE A 316 12.80 20.07 9.27
CA PHE A 316 13.52 19.51 10.42
C PHE A 316 13.88 20.55 11.50
N LYS A 317 14.05 21.82 11.14
CA LYS A 317 14.59 22.85 12.03
C LYS A 317 13.88 23.00 13.37
N PRO A 318 12.56 22.97 13.47
CA PRO A 318 11.87 23.00 14.77
C PRO A 318 12.29 21.87 15.71
N LEU A 319 12.51 20.66 15.18
CA LEU A 319 13.01 19.51 15.98
C LEU A 319 14.45 19.75 16.44
N GLY A 320 15.32 20.28 15.57
CA GLY A 320 16.68 20.65 15.94
C GLY A 320 16.72 21.72 17.04
N ALA A 321 15.77 22.66 17.03
CA ALA A 321 15.61 23.63 18.12
C ALA A 321 15.24 22.97 19.45
N LEU A 322 14.28 22.02 19.41
CA LEU A 322 13.86 21.29 20.62
C LEU A 322 15.00 20.45 21.19
N VAL A 323 15.83 19.81 20.37
CA VAL A 323 17.04 19.12 20.84
C VAL A 323 17.99 20.06 21.57
N ALA A 324 18.25 21.24 20.98
CA ALA A 324 19.15 22.21 21.59
C ALA A 324 18.60 22.82 22.89
N LEU A 325 17.29 22.99 23.02
CA LEU A 325 16.62 23.43 24.23
C LEU A 325 16.66 22.34 25.32
N ASP A 326 16.35 21.08 25.00
CA ASP A 326 16.35 19.96 25.94
C ASP A 326 17.75 19.65 26.49
N GLU A 327 18.78 19.80 25.66
CA GLU A 327 20.19 19.67 26.07
C GLU A 327 20.72 20.92 26.85
N GLY A 328 19.89 21.95 27.01
CA GLY A 328 20.29 23.19 27.67
C GLY A 328 21.37 23.99 26.94
N LEU A 329 21.55 23.75 25.61
CA LEU A 329 22.54 24.42 24.81
C LEU A 329 22.17 25.85 24.48
N ILE A 330 20.85 26.14 24.43
CA ILE A 330 20.34 27.48 24.12
C ILE A 330 19.13 27.79 25.02
N THR A 331 18.82 29.09 25.08
CA THR A 331 17.52 29.61 25.57
C THR A 331 16.74 30.19 24.40
N PRO A 332 15.44 30.48 24.52
CA PRO A 332 14.64 31.12 23.47
C PRO A 332 15.21 32.47 22.97
N SER A 333 15.96 33.18 23.81
CA SER A 333 16.62 34.45 23.46
C SER A 333 17.95 34.28 22.72
N PHE A 334 18.50 33.07 22.60
CA PHE A 334 19.76 32.83 21.90
C PHE A 334 19.67 33.27 20.44
N GLY A 335 20.65 34.10 20.04
CA GLY A 335 20.80 34.61 18.68
C GLY A 335 22.13 34.14 18.06
N TYR A 336 22.15 34.09 16.72
CA TYR A 336 23.36 33.78 15.96
C TYR A 336 23.54 34.77 14.81
N PRO A 337 24.71 35.46 14.70
CA PRO A 337 24.96 36.37 13.60
C PRO A 337 25.08 35.62 12.28
N CYS A 338 24.21 35.95 11.33
CA CYS A 338 24.21 35.33 10.00
C CYS A 338 24.46 36.39 8.91
N PHE A 339 25.52 36.21 8.15
CA PHE A 339 25.90 37.04 7.01
C PHE A 339 25.66 36.31 5.67
N GLY A 340 24.55 35.64 5.55
CA GLY A 340 24.12 34.91 4.32
C GLY A 340 24.75 33.53 4.15
N LYS A 341 25.68 33.11 5.03
CA LYS A 341 26.32 31.78 4.98
C LYS A 341 26.92 31.41 6.33
N TYR A 342 27.05 30.10 6.59
CA TYR A 342 27.76 29.61 7.76
C TYR A 342 29.27 29.55 7.50
N THR A 343 30.06 30.21 8.33
CA THR A 343 31.52 30.39 8.11
C THR A 343 32.40 29.69 9.15
N ALA A 344 31.83 29.23 10.28
CA ALA A 344 32.61 28.68 11.39
C ALA A 344 33.39 27.40 11.09
N CYS A 345 33.15 26.76 9.92
CA CYS A 345 33.91 25.61 9.40
C CYS A 345 34.80 25.99 8.19
N GLY A 346 34.98 27.26 7.90
CA GLY A 346 35.86 27.73 6.83
C GLY A 346 35.31 27.67 5.41
N ILE A 347 34.36 26.77 5.12
CA ILE A 347 33.87 26.53 3.76
C ILE A 347 32.73 27.46 3.29
N GLY A 348 32.18 28.29 4.18
CA GLY A 348 31.09 29.22 3.86
C GLY A 348 29.80 28.55 3.41
N LYS A 349 29.50 27.36 3.91
CA LYS A 349 28.28 26.56 3.62
C LYS A 349 27.68 25.99 4.92
N PRO A 350 26.36 25.74 5.00
CA PRO A 350 25.34 26.07 3.98
C PRO A 350 25.12 27.59 3.86
N ALA A 351 24.66 28.00 2.66
CA ALA A 351 24.22 29.38 2.41
C ALA A 351 22.77 29.58 2.94
N CYS A 352 22.47 30.83 3.31
CA CYS A 352 21.13 31.29 3.66
C CYS A 352 20.53 32.09 2.49
N THR A 353 19.22 32.03 2.34
CA THR A 353 18.49 32.86 1.39
C THR A 353 18.33 34.31 1.87
N HIS A 354 18.53 34.55 3.16
CA HIS A 354 18.41 35.86 3.82
C HIS A 354 19.78 36.34 4.28
N ASN A 355 20.02 37.61 4.09
CA ASN A 355 21.24 38.32 4.55
C ASN A 355 20.92 39.56 5.37
N THR A 356 19.65 39.82 5.66
CA THR A 356 19.21 40.96 6.47
C THR A 356 19.75 40.84 7.89
N PRO A 357 20.44 41.83 8.43
CA PRO A 357 20.92 41.80 9.81
C PRO A 357 19.80 41.55 10.80
N GLY A 358 20.08 40.73 11.84
CA GLY A 358 19.11 40.44 12.90
C GLY A 358 18.05 39.39 12.57
N HIS A 359 17.99 38.80 11.35
CA HIS A 359 16.98 37.79 10.99
C HIS A 359 17.09 36.50 11.81
N ALA A 360 18.12 36.28 12.59
CA ALA A 360 18.32 35.18 13.54
C ALA A 360 18.77 35.70 14.92
N ALA A 361 18.26 36.88 15.35
CA ALA A 361 18.58 37.48 16.62
C ALA A 361 18.04 36.72 17.83
N ASN A 362 17.09 35.82 17.65
CA ASN A 362 16.60 34.88 18.62
C ASN A 362 16.01 33.63 17.91
N LEU A 363 15.62 32.61 18.69
CA LEU A 363 15.08 31.36 18.17
C LEU A 363 13.81 31.58 17.30
N ARG A 364 12.89 32.42 17.75
CA ARG A 364 11.63 32.72 17.05
C ARG A 364 11.92 33.29 15.65
N LEU A 365 12.76 34.29 15.53
CA LEU A 365 13.16 34.90 14.24
C LEU A 365 13.94 33.91 13.37
N ALA A 366 14.80 33.07 13.96
CA ALA A 366 15.56 32.07 13.22
C ALA A 366 14.63 30.99 12.59
N ILE A 367 13.55 30.59 13.27
CA ILE A 367 12.53 29.67 12.74
C ILE A 367 11.73 30.36 11.62
N ALA A 368 11.22 31.59 11.89
CA ALA A 368 10.39 32.36 10.96
C ALA A 368 11.09 32.60 9.62
N ASN A 369 12.38 33.00 9.68
CA ASN A 369 13.22 33.27 8.52
C ASN A 369 13.93 32.02 7.99
N SER A 370 13.78 30.88 8.64
CA SER A 370 14.43 29.61 8.22
C SER A 370 15.95 29.72 8.08
N CYS A 371 16.64 30.35 9.04
CA CYS A 371 18.11 30.65 8.96
C CYS A 371 18.91 29.34 8.97
N ASN A 372 19.63 29.05 7.88
CA ASN A 372 20.49 27.86 7.80
C ASN A 372 21.68 27.95 8.77
N SER A 373 22.32 29.11 8.86
CA SER A 373 23.49 29.32 9.74
C SER A 373 23.16 29.07 11.20
N TYR A 374 22.00 29.54 11.67
CA TYR A 374 21.53 29.33 13.05
C TYR A 374 21.38 27.80 13.34
N PHE A 375 20.63 27.08 12.53
CA PHE A 375 20.35 25.66 12.77
C PHE A 375 21.56 24.74 12.54
N THR A 376 22.46 25.11 11.61
CA THR A 376 23.76 24.45 11.47
C THR A 376 24.61 24.64 12.72
N HIS A 377 24.56 25.83 13.33
CA HIS A 377 25.27 26.09 14.58
C HIS A 377 24.68 25.25 15.74
N LEU A 378 23.38 25.16 15.86
CA LEU A 378 22.72 24.30 16.87
C LEU A 378 23.15 22.84 16.75
N TYR A 379 23.15 22.29 15.52
CA TYR A 379 23.65 20.94 15.27
C TYR A 379 25.08 20.76 15.76
N ARG A 380 25.97 21.72 15.44
CA ARG A 380 27.37 21.68 15.90
C ARG A 380 27.46 21.72 17.41
N MET A 381 26.70 22.59 18.06
CA MET A 381 26.69 22.65 19.54
C MET A 381 26.27 21.29 20.14
N ALA A 382 25.33 20.60 19.54
CA ALA A 382 24.90 19.29 20.00
C ALA A 382 25.96 18.21 19.72
N ALA A 383 26.50 18.15 18.50
CA ALA A 383 27.51 17.16 18.11
C ALA A 383 28.85 17.38 18.78
N ASP A 384 29.27 18.63 18.97
CA ASP A 384 30.54 19.03 19.62
C ASP A 384 30.40 19.17 21.14
N ASN A 385 29.28 18.75 21.75
CA ASN A 385 29.03 18.90 23.18
C ASN A 385 30.03 18.07 24.00
N ARG A 386 30.94 18.77 24.71
CA ARG A 386 32.00 18.18 25.52
C ARG A 386 31.49 17.26 26.64
N LYS A 387 30.23 17.42 27.08
CA LYS A 387 29.56 16.54 28.05
C LYS A 387 29.61 15.07 27.62
N TYR A 388 29.63 14.80 26.33
CA TYR A 388 29.61 13.44 25.77
C TYR A 388 30.98 12.88 25.42
N GLY A 389 32.08 13.66 25.61
CA GLY A 389 33.42 13.19 25.42
C GLY A 389 34.01 13.38 24.00
N GLY A 390 33.16 13.42 22.97
CA GLY A 390 33.64 13.62 21.60
C GLY A 390 32.53 13.80 20.59
N VAL A 391 32.90 14.13 19.34
CA VAL A 391 31.94 14.40 18.26
C VAL A 391 31.08 13.17 17.91
N ARG A 392 31.65 11.97 18.03
CA ARG A 392 30.92 10.71 17.72
C ARG A 392 29.84 10.47 18.76
N GLU A 393 30.15 10.60 20.01
CA GLU A 393 29.25 10.43 21.14
C GLU A 393 28.16 11.51 21.16
N GLY A 394 28.51 12.76 20.91
CA GLY A 394 27.54 13.85 20.74
C GLY A 394 26.63 13.66 19.55
N TYR A 395 27.18 13.19 18.42
CA TYR A 395 26.36 12.80 17.25
C TYR A 395 25.40 11.64 17.56
N MET A 396 25.85 10.60 18.28
CA MET A 396 25.00 9.48 18.67
C MET A 396 23.87 9.94 19.59
N ARG A 397 24.17 10.84 20.54
CA ARG A 397 23.14 11.44 21.40
C ARG A 397 22.11 12.23 20.59
N TRP A 398 22.56 13.05 19.64
CA TRP A 398 21.67 13.76 18.72
C TRP A 398 20.80 12.78 17.91
N LYS A 399 21.37 11.70 17.43
CA LYS A 399 20.63 10.63 16.73
C LYS A 399 19.58 9.95 17.62
N GLU A 400 19.85 9.74 18.90
CA GLU A 400 18.89 9.19 19.87
C GLU A 400 17.63 10.06 19.94
N TYR A 401 17.78 11.40 19.97
CA TYR A 401 16.65 12.32 19.89
C TYR A 401 15.83 12.12 18.61
N LEU A 402 16.50 11.97 17.47
CA LEU A 402 15.79 11.74 16.22
C LEU A 402 15.00 10.42 16.23
N ASN A 403 15.61 9.38 16.77
CA ASN A 403 14.92 8.10 16.95
C ASN A 403 13.74 8.21 17.93
N ALA A 404 13.88 9.01 18.98
CA ALA A 404 12.78 9.28 19.90
C ALA A 404 11.63 10.03 19.20
N PHE A 405 11.92 10.97 18.30
CA PHE A 405 10.92 11.62 17.45
C PHE A 405 10.29 10.71 16.40
N GLY A 406 10.75 9.45 16.29
CA GLY A 406 10.25 8.50 15.32
C GLY A 406 10.98 8.53 13.97
N LEU A 407 12.01 9.38 13.80
CA LEU A 407 12.83 9.37 12.60
C LEU A 407 13.87 8.24 12.66
N GLY A 408 14.10 7.56 11.55
CA GLY A 408 15.05 6.45 11.49
C GLY A 408 14.53 5.10 12.06
N LYS A 409 13.27 5.04 12.52
CA LYS A 409 12.60 3.83 12.99
C LYS A 409 11.17 3.73 12.45
N LYS A 410 10.58 2.54 12.44
CA LYS A 410 9.17 2.37 12.15
C LYS A 410 8.34 2.92 13.31
N LEU A 411 7.27 3.64 13.00
CA LEU A 411 6.32 4.13 14.00
C LEU A 411 5.35 3.03 14.43
N GLY A 412 5.07 2.06 13.55
CA GLY A 412 4.17 0.95 13.81
C GLY A 412 2.74 1.19 13.34
N VAL A 413 2.57 1.95 12.24
CA VAL A 413 1.26 2.20 11.62
C VAL A 413 0.58 0.88 11.24
N ASP A 414 -0.75 0.87 11.26
CA ASP A 414 -1.58 -0.28 10.88
C ASP A 414 -1.69 -0.46 9.35
N LEU A 415 -0.56 -0.31 8.67
CA LEU A 415 -0.38 -0.62 7.26
C LEU A 415 0.86 -1.50 7.06
N PRO A 416 0.86 -2.38 6.05
CA PRO A 416 2.03 -3.19 5.75
C PRO A 416 3.14 -2.34 5.10
N SER A 417 4.37 -2.84 5.18
CA SER A 417 5.52 -2.30 4.43
C SER A 417 5.95 -0.88 4.81
N GLU A 418 5.70 -0.45 6.06
CA GLU A 418 6.23 0.81 6.58
C GLU A 418 7.76 0.83 6.50
N ASP A 419 8.32 1.92 5.97
CA ASP A 419 9.75 2.18 5.93
C ASP A 419 10.20 2.93 7.21
N ARG A 420 11.37 2.56 7.72
CA ARG A 420 11.95 3.19 8.92
C ARG A 420 12.53 4.58 8.69
N GLY A 421 12.60 5.06 7.43
CA GLY A 421 13.44 6.20 7.11
C GLY A 421 14.93 5.85 7.20
N PHE A 422 15.77 6.88 7.23
CA PHE A 422 17.21 6.69 7.36
C PHE A 422 17.86 7.84 8.11
N ILE A 423 18.52 7.54 9.23
CA ILE A 423 19.44 8.43 9.92
C ILE A 423 20.78 7.72 9.91
N PRO A 424 21.84 8.30 9.34
CA PRO A 424 23.15 7.67 9.21
C PRO A 424 23.69 7.20 10.57
N ASP A 425 24.37 6.07 10.58
CA ASP A 425 25.22 5.68 11.71
C ASP A 425 26.62 6.29 11.58
N THR A 426 27.34 6.38 12.69
CA THR A 426 28.76 6.78 12.68
C THR A 426 29.60 5.90 11.75
N SER A 427 29.22 4.63 11.58
CA SER A 427 29.84 3.69 10.64
C SER A 427 29.82 4.18 9.19
N VAL A 428 28.74 4.88 8.78
CA VAL A 428 28.60 5.44 7.43
C VAL A 428 29.68 6.51 7.20
N TYR A 429 29.82 7.44 8.14
CA TYR A 429 30.84 8.49 8.06
C TYR A 429 32.25 7.94 8.26
N ASN A 430 32.44 6.96 9.17
CA ASN A 430 33.72 6.30 9.35
C ASN A 430 34.21 5.61 8.06
N LYS A 431 33.30 4.96 7.34
CA LYS A 431 33.63 4.31 6.05
C LYS A 431 33.98 5.34 4.98
N GLU A 432 33.18 6.39 4.87
CA GLU A 432 33.35 7.41 3.82
C GLU A 432 34.60 8.28 4.03
N TYR A 433 34.84 8.69 5.28
CA TYR A 433 35.96 9.59 5.64
C TYR A 433 37.11 8.86 6.35
N ARG A 434 37.20 7.55 6.25
CA ARG A 434 38.27 6.71 6.83
C ARG A 434 38.46 6.96 8.32
N GLY A 435 37.39 7.21 9.07
CA GLY A 435 37.41 7.53 10.49
C GLY A 435 37.75 8.97 10.83
N SER A 436 38.14 9.80 9.85
CA SER A 436 38.55 11.20 10.07
C SER A 436 37.39 12.14 9.66
N TRP A 437 36.40 12.30 10.53
CA TRP A 437 35.29 13.23 10.33
C TRP A 437 34.98 14.02 11.60
N SER A 438 34.37 15.18 11.43
CA SER A 438 33.98 16.12 12.49
C SER A 438 32.57 16.62 12.24
N SER A 439 32.02 17.39 13.16
CA SER A 439 30.74 18.08 12.97
C SER A 439 30.71 19.00 11.75
N CYS A 440 31.88 19.48 11.28
CA CYS A 440 32.01 20.27 10.06
C CYS A 440 31.83 19.42 8.78
N THR A 441 32.00 18.11 8.86
CA THR A 441 31.88 17.20 7.69
C THR A 441 30.43 17.00 7.27
N ASN A 442 29.50 16.94 8.23
CA ASN A 442 28.08 16.63 8.03
C ASN A 442 27.14 17.76 8.49
N LEU A 443 27.59 19.03 8.32
CA LEU A 443 26.88 20.23 8.75
C LEU A 443 25.42 20.33 8.30
N THR A 444 25.13 19.82 7.12
CA THR A 444 23.80 19.92 6.49
C THR A 444 22.75 19.07 7.20
N LEU A 445 23.15 18.15 8.08
CA LEU A 445 22.23 17.46 9.00
C LEU A 445 21.46 18.44 9.88
N GLY A 446 22.07 19.55 10.30
CA GLY A 446 21.41 20.59 11.09
C GLY A 446 20.24 21.28 10.37
N ILE A 447 20.20 21.18 9.06
CA ILE A 447 19.11 21.70 8.22
C ILE A 447 18.30 20.60 7.54
N GLY A 448 18.43 19.35 8.02
CA GLY A 448 17.65 18.21 7.54
C GLY A 448 18.06 17.69 6.16
N GLN A 449 19.32 17.82 5.79
CA GLN A 449 19.90 17.35 4.53
C GLN A 449 21.07 16.39 4.78
N ASP A 450 21.88 16.13 3.78
CA ASP A 450 22.93 15.11 3.73
C ASP A 450 22.32 13.72 3.46
N LYS A 451 22.60 12.72 4.28
CA LYS A 451 22.16 11.34 4.07
C LYS A 451 20.91 10.97 4.87
N MET A 452 20.28 11.93 5.54
CA MET A 452 19.05 11.61 6.28
C MET A 452 17.85 11.55 5.35
N GLY A 453 16.93 10.62 5.66
CA GLY A 453 15.67 10.46 4.94
C GLY A 453 14.52 10.16 5.89
N ALA A 454 13.44 10.92 5.78
CA ALA A 454 12.22 10.72 6.55
C ALA A 454 11.03 10.41 5.64
N THR A 455 10.07 9.63 6.13
CA THR A 455 8.81 9.45 5.43
C THR A 455 7.84 10.59 5.75
N PRO A 456 6.89 10.91 4.86
CA PRO A 456 5.85 11.90 5.15
C PRO A 456 5.07 11.59 6.43
N LEU A 457 4.84 10.31 6.74
CA LEU A 457 4.23 9.89 8.01
C LEU A 457 5.08 10.31 9.22
N GLN A 458 6.38 10.10 9.17
CA GLN A 458 7.30 10.52 10.22
C GLN A 458 7.33 12.04 10.40
N LEU A 459 7.26 12.79 9.29
CA LEU A 459 7.19 14.26 9.35
C LEU A 459 5.88 14.77 9.94
N ALA A 460 4.75 14.14 9.61
CA ALA A 460 3.46 14.48 10.21
C ALA A 460 3.44 14.13 11.71
N ASN A 461 4.01 12.98 12.10
CA ASN A 461 4.16 12.60 13.50
C ASN A 461 5.06 13.57 14.29
N ALA A 462 6.13 14.07 13.66
CA ALA A 462 6.98 15.11 14.27
C ALA A 462 6.17 16.38 14.59
N MET A 463 5.19 16.73 13.76
CA MET A 463 4.27 17.85 14.05
C MET A 463 3.32 17.51 15.20
N CYS A 464 2.88 16.26 15.36
CA CYS A 464 2.11 15.82 16.51
C CYS A 464 2.90 15.99 17.81
N ILE A 465 4.19 15.67 17.81
CA ILE A 465 5.07 15.86 19.00
C ILE A 465 5.15 17.32 19.40
N ILE A 466 5.34 18.23 18.45
CA ILE A 466 5.40 19.68 18.73
C ILE A 466 4.02 20.17 19.23
N ALA A 467 2.95 19.79 18.54
CA ALA A 467 1.57 20.16 18.86
C ALA A 467 1.13 19.69 20.26
N ASN A 468 1.58 18.52 20.67
CA ASN A 468 1.30 17.93 21.98
C ASN A 468 2.32 18.30 23.06
N LYS A 469 3.30 19.14 22.74
CA LYS A 469 4.37 19.54 23.68
C LYS A 469 5.13 18.33 24.24
N GLY A 470 5.67 17.49 23.35
CA GLY A 470 6.66 16.46 23.68
C GLY A 470 6.19 15.01 23.71
N PHE A 471 5.00 14.70 23.22
CA PHE A 471 4.54 13.31 23.10
C PHE A 471 3.77 13.05 21.81
N TYR A 472 3.60 11.76 21.47
CA TYR A 472 2.76 11.31 20.37
C TYR A 472 2.09 9.97 20.70
N TYR A 473 1.08 9.63 19.93
CA TYR A 473 0.50 8.28 19.84
C TYR A 473 0.89 7.66 18.52
N THR A 474 1.12 6.35 18.48
CA THR A 474 1.40 5.65 17.23
C THR A 474 0.35 5.98 16.17
N PRO A 475 0.73 6.53 15.01
CA PRO A 475 -0.23 6.82 13.95
C PRO A 475 -0.96 5.57 13.48
N HIS A 476 -2.29 5.64 13.34
CA HIS A 476 -3.11 4.49 12.95
C HIS A 476 -4.44 4.94 12.33
N PHE A 477 -5.05 4.04 11.53
CA PHE A 477 -6.33 4.27 10.88
C PHE A 477 -7.52 3.79 11.70
N VAL A 478 -7.41 2.58 12.28
CA VAL A 478 -8.55 1.95 12.94
C VAL A 478 -8.77 2.51 14.33
N ARG A 479 -9.95 3.12 14.53
CA ARG A 479 -10.40 3.66 15.82
C ARG A 479 -11.01 2.59 16.70
N LYS A 480 -11.83 1.68 16.09
CA LYS A 480 -12.58 0.66 16.80
C LYS A 480 -12.93 -0.49 15.88
N ILE A 481 -12.92 -1.71 16.41
CA ILE A 481 -13.44 -2.92 15.79
C ILE A 481 -14.87 -3.11 16.29
N GLU A 482 -15.85 -3.37 15.41
CA GLU A 482 -17.23 -3.63 15.80
C GLU A 482 -17.32 -4.99 16.49
N GLY A 483 -18.02 -5.06 17.64
CA GLY A 483 -18.04 -6.30 18.43
C GLY A 483 -16.66 -6.67 19.00
N GLU A 484 -15.86 -5.67 19.42
CA GLU A 484 -14.50 -5.83 19.93
C GLU A 484 -14.40 -6.92 21.01
N THR A 485 -13.49 -7.88 20.82
CA THR A 485 -13.16 -8.96 21.76
C THR A 485 -11.96 -8.56 22.62
N LEU A 486 -11.63 -9.38 23.64
CA LEU A 486 -10.43 -9.18 24.45
C LEU A 486 -9.14 -9.23 23.61
N GLU A 487 -9.09 -10.10 22.61
CA GLU A 487 -7.96 -10.19 21.67
C GLU A 487 -7.82 -8.91 20.83
N ASP A 488 -8.94 -8.36 20.35
CA ASP A 488 -8.94 -7.09 19.61
C ASP A 488 -8.51 -5.93 20.50
N THR A 489 -8.94 -5.91 21.74
CA THR A 489 -8.51 -4.89 22.72
C THR A 489 -7.00 -4.94 22.92
N ALA A 490 -6.41 -6.13 23.02
CA ALA A 490 -4.95 -6.30 23.09
C ALA A 490 -4.26 -5.77 21.84
N LEU A 491 -4.81 -6.07 20.65
CA LEU A 491 -4.31 -5.57 19.35
C LEU A 491 -4.35 -4.04 19.30
N MET A 492 -5.43 -3.41 19.78
CA MET A 492 -5.64 -1.96 19.72
C MET A 492 -4.89 -1.19 20.80
N ASN A 493 -4.52 -1.82 21.93
CA ASN A 493 -3.86 -1.15 23.04
C ASN A 493 -2.52 -0.50 22.64
N LYS A 494 -1.77 -1.07 21.69
CA LYS A 494 -0.51 -0.49 21.23
C LYS A 494 -0.67 0.93 20.64
N TYR A 495 -1.84 1.27 20.11
CA TYR A 495 -2.14 2.59 19.56
C TYR A 495 -2.60 3.60 20.62
N ARG A 496 -2.97 3.11 21.81
CA ARG A 496 -3.41 3.93 22.94
C ARG A 496 -2.26 4.33 23.87
N VAL A 497 -1.06 3.81 23.60
CA VAL A 497 0.14 4.13 24.40
C VAL A 497 0.65 5.52 24.05
N LYS A 498 0.80 6.35 25.07
CA LYS A 498 1.45 7.67 24.97
C LYS A 498 2.96 7.50 24.95
N HIS A 499 3.60 7.94 23.87
CA HIS A 499 5.06 7.96 23.74
C HIS A 499 5.59 9.34 24.13
N GLU A 500 6.13 9.47 25.32
CA GLU A 500 6.79 10.69 25.78
C GLU A 500 8.22 10.75 25.22
N VAL A 501 8.59 11.89 24.65
CA VAL A 501 9.85 12.04 23.88
C VAL A 501 10.74 13.12 24.46
N LEU A 502 10.14 14.18 24.96
CA LEU A 502 10.80 15.34 25.52
C LEU A 502 10.16 15.66 26.87
N THR A 503 10.89 15.37 27.95
CA THR A 503 10.39 15.52 29.33
C THR A 503 11.05 16.66 30.11
N HIS A 504 12.14 17.22 29.56
CA HIS A 504 12.91 18.27 30.24
C HIS A 504 12.63 19.67 29.67
N ILE A 505 11.80 19.80 28.63
CA ILE A 505 11.44 21.07 28.03
C ILE A 505 10.18 21.63 28.69
N SER A 506 10.25 22.89 29.14
CA SER A 506 9.09 23.61 29.69
C SER A 506 8.09 23.98 28.58
N ASP A 507 6.85 24.22 28.97
CA ASP A 507 5.81 24.74 28.09
C ASP A 507 6.21 26.06 27.41
N GLU A 508 6.97 26.90 28.09
CA GLU A 508 7.48 28.17 27.54
C GLU A 508 8.46 27.93 26.37
N MET A 509 9.32 26.92 26.48
CA MET A 509 10.25 26.54 25.42
C MET A 509 9.51 25.99 24.21
N PHE A 510 8.50 25.12 24.43
CA PHE A 510 7.64 24.67 23.33
C PHE A 510 6.91 25.85 22.68
N ASN A 511 6.35 26.77 23.49
CA ASN A 511 5.66 27.94 22.97
C ASN A 511 6.58 28.82 22.14
N ALA A 512 7.85 29.00 22.53
CA ALA A 512 8.82 29.76 21.74
C ALA A 512 9.07 29.16 20.36
N VAL A 513 9.12 27.82 20.25
CA VAL A 513 9.22 27.11 18.97
C VAL A 513 7.94 27.29 18.18
N MET A 514 6.77 27.11 18.80
CA MET A 514 5.46 27.25 18.17
C MET A 514 5.19 28.68 17.71
N ASP A 515 5.62 29.69 18.46
CA ASP A 515 5.54 31.11 18.07
C ASP A 515 6.37 31.36 16.81
N GLY A 516 7.59 30.81 16.74
CA GLY A 516 8.41 30.92 15.55
C GLY A 516 7.77 30.21 14.34
N MET A 517 7.08 29.07 14.55
CA MET A 517 6.35 28.38 13.49
C MET A 517 5.05 29.12 13.06
N GLU A 518 4.39 29.83 13.96
CA GLU A 518 3.29 30.73 13.64
C GLU A 518 3.80 31.89 12.77
N ASP A 519 4.91 32.50 13.13
CA ASP A 519 5.52 33.61 12.39
C ASP A 519 5.93 33.21 10.96
N VAL A 520 6.28 31.95 10.71
CA VAL A 520 6.49 31.42 9.35
C VAL A 520 5.25 31.68 8.46
N VAL A 521 4.06 31.59 9.04
CA VAL A 521 2.79 31.80 8.33
C VAL A 521 2.40 33.28 8.28
N VAL A 522 2.64 34.02 9.36
CA VAL A 522 2.24 35.44 9.48
C VAL A 522 3.04 36.32 8.53
N TYR A 523 4.36 36.27 8.60
CA TYR A 523 5.23 37.11 7.78
C TYR A 523 6.41 36.37 7.12
N GLY A 524 6.62 35.09 7.47
CA GLY A 524 7.75 34.29 7.01
C GLY A 524 7.55 33.64 5.64
N THR A 525 8.09 32.43 5.49
CA THR A 525 8.19 31.71 4.22
C THR A 525 6.89 31.01 3.77
N ALA A 526 5.82 31.00 4.60
CA ALA A 526 4.57 30.25 4.35
C ALA A 526 3.28 31.09 4.42
N ARG A 527 3.31 32.38 4.07
CA ARG A 527 2.13 33.28 4.12
C ARG A 527 0.89 32.71 3.39
N ARG A 528 1.10 31.89 2.35
CA ARG A 528 0.02 31.24 1.60
C ARG A 528 -0.70 30.12 2.38
N ALA A 529 -0.16 29.70 3.52
CA ALA A 529 -0.77 28.72 4.42
C ALA A 529 -1.69 29.35 5.49
N ALA A 530 -1.82 30.66 5.53
CA ALA A 530 -2.66 31.38 6.49
C ALA A 530 -4.15 31.07 6.29
N ILE A 531 -4.82 30.70 7.40
CA ILE A 531 -6.27 30.47 7.47
C ILE A 531 -6.87 31.60 8.31
N PRO A 532 -7.90 32.33 7.82
CA PRO A 532 -8.55 33.37 8.60
C PRO A 532 -9.01 32.84 9.97
N ASN A 533 -8.75 33.61 11.02
CA ASN A 533 -9.17 33.34 12.40
C ASN A 533 -8.59 32.04 13.03
N ILE A 534 -7.63 31.38 12.37
CA ILE A 534 -6.98 30.17 12.88
C ILE A 534 -5.47 30.39 12.89
N LYS A 535 -4.86 30.27 14.06
CA LYS A 535 -3.41 30.30 14.20
C LYS A 535 -2.82 28.98 13.70
N VAL A 536 -2.04 29.04 12.64
CA VAL A 536 -1.37 27.89 12.02
C VAL A 536 0.12 27.94 12.36
N CYS A 537 0.64 26.86 12.92
CA CYS A 537 2.08 26.66 13.10
C CYS A 537 2.61 25.83 11.93
N ALA A 538 3.60 26.36 11.18
CA ALA A 538 4.09 25.68 9.99
C ALA A 538 5.60 25.82 9.77
N LYS A 539 6.13 24.98 8.89
CA LYS A 539 7.50 25.09 8.39
C LYS A 539 7.58 24.63 6.94
N THR A 540 8.16 25.47 6.10
CA THR A 540 8.51 25.13 4.71
C THR A 540 9.83 24.39 4.66
N GLY A 541 9.94 23.47 3.71
CA GLY A 541 11.17 22.79 3.33
C GLY A 541 11.34 22.78 1.82
N THR A 542 12.59 22.71 1.40
CA THR A 542 12.99 22.52 0.01
C THR A 542 14.19 21.59 0.06
N ALA A 543 14.09 20.47 -0.68
CA ALA A 543 15.18 19.51 -0.77
C ALA A 543 15.62 19.39 -2.22
N GLU A 544 16.93 19.59 -2.45
CA GLU A 544 17.50 19.45 -3.79
C GLU A 544 17.34 18.02 -4.30
N LYS A 545 17.00 17.86 -5.57
CA LYS A 545 16.85 16.56 -6.20
C LYS A 545 17.72 16.45 -7.44
N TYR A 546 18.31 15.28 -7.59
CA TYR A 546 19.08 14.89 -8.75
C TYR A 546 18.56 13.56 -9.30
N ALA A 547 18.67 13.37 -10.60
CA ALA A 547 18.41 12.08 -11.24
C ALA A 547 19.61 11.71 -12.13
N PHE A 548 19.77 10.40 -12.34
CA PHE A 548 20.70 9.91 -13.34
C PHE A 548 19.90 9.53 -14.59
N LEU A 549 20.20 10.16 -15.71
CA LEU A 549 19.60 9.87 -16.99
C LEU A 549 20.73 9.61 -17.99
N ASP A 550 20.71 8.45 -18.62
CA ASP A 550 21.74 8.03 -19.58
C ASP A 550 23.19 8.16 -19.05
N GLY A 551 23.39 7.86 -17.75
CA GLY A 551 24.68 7.93 -17.06
C GLY A 551 25.10 9.33 -16.59
N GLN A 552 24.32 10.38 -16.90
CA GLN A 552 24.60 11.75 -16.48
C GLN A 552 23.74 12.14 -15.26
N ARG A 553 24.38 12.80 -14.27
CA ARG A 553 23.67 13.40 -13.13
C ARG A 553 23.08 14.73 -13.58
N ILE A 554 21.74 14.80 -13.57
CA ILE A 554 21.00 16.02 -13.89
C ILE A 554 20.31 16.57 -12.64
N LYS A 555 20.38 17.89 -12.45
CA LYS A 555 19.60 18.57 -11.40
C LYS A 555 18.13 18.62 -11.86
N LEU A 556 17.23 18.17 -11.00
CA LEU A 556 15.79 18.31 -11.17
C LEU A 556 15.29 19.53 -10.40
N ASP A 557 14.01 19.88 -10.58
CA ASP A 557 13.37 20.82 -9.68
C ASP A 557 13.34 20.24 -8.27
N ASP A 558 13.49 21.11 -7.27
CA ASP A 558 13.54 20.71 -5.87
C ASP A 558 12.21 20.09 -5.42
N ASN A 559 12.25 19.25 -4.39
CA ASN A 559 11.04 18.72 -3.76
C ASN A 559 10.44 19.80 -2.84
N ALA A 560 9.17 20.13 -3.08
CA ALA A 560 8.40 21.02 -2.22
C ALA A 560 7.94 20.25 -0.98
N MET A 561 8.38 20.68 0.19
CA MET A 561 8.05 20.08 1.48
C MET A 561 7.36 21.09 2.39
N PHE A 562 6.37 20.65 3.11
CA PHE A 562 5.62 21.49 4.03
C PHE A 562 5.09 20.66 5.19
N VAL A 563 5.23 21.19 6.41
CA VAL A 563 4.65 20.60 7.60
C VAL A 563 3.93 21.68 8.41
N ALA A 564 2.82 21.31 9.04
CA ALA A 564 2.04 22.24 9.85
C ALA A 564 1.17 21.49 10.86
N PHE A 565 0.66 22.26 11.83
CA PHE A 565 -0.48 21.86 12.65
C PHE A 565 -1.36 23.06 12.97
N ALA A 566 -2.62 22.80 13.25
CA ALA A 566 -3.60 23.83 13.57
C ALA A 566 -4.79 23.26 14.39
N PRO A 567 -5.49 24.11 15.18
CA PRO A 567 -5.06 25.41 15.68
C PRO A 567 -3.84 25.30 16.60
N LYS A 568 -3.10 26.39 16.82
CA LYS A 568 -1.93 26.42 17.70
C LYS A 568 -2.25 26.03 19.14
N ASP A 569 -3.33 26.62 19.68
CA ASP A 569 -3.66 26.52 21.11
C ASP A 569 -4.38 25.21 21.47
N ASP A 570 -5.14 24.62 20.53
CA ASP A 570 -5.82 23.30 20.68
C ASP A 570 -5.69 22.49 19.37
N PRO A 571 -4.53 21.89 19.11
CA PRO A 571 -4.24 21.20 17.84
C PRO A 571 -5.23 20.08 17.52
N LYS A 572 -5.87 20.18 16.35
CA LYS A 572 -6.83 19.19 15.83
C LYS A 572 -6.29 18.39 14.64
N ILE A 573 -5.37 19.00 13.91
CA ILE A 573 -4.77 18.39 12.72
C ILE A 573 -3.29 18.75 12.62
N ALA A 574 -2.45 17.74 12.41
CA ALA A 574 -1.05 17.87 12.02
C ALA A 574 -0.90 17.30 10.61
N ILE A 575 -0.17 18.00 9.73
CA ILE A 575 -0.10 17.64 8.33
C ILE A 575 1.34 17.74 7.80
N ALA A 576 1.70 16.79 6.93
CA ALA A 576 2.89 16.84 6.10
C ALA A 576 2.51 16.69 4.63
N VAL A 577 3.07 17.55 3.79
CA VAL A 577 2.88 17.55 2.34
C VAL A 577 4.23 17.52 1.65
N VAL A 578 4.40 16.57 0.75
CA VAL A 578 5.57 16.43 -0.11
C VAL A 578 5.11 16.38 -1.56
N VAL A 579 5.62 17.26 -2.42
CA VAL A 579 5.39 17.22 -3.86
C VAL A 579 6.75 17.24 -4.56
N GLU A 580 7.06 16.16 -5.25
CA GLU A 580 8.34 16.01 -5.94
C GLU A 580 8.44 16.93 -7.16
N ASN A 581 9.62 17.47 -7.36
CA ASN A 581 9.92 18.34 -8.52
C ASN A 581 8.95 19.53 -8.67
N ALA A 582 8.50 20.11 -7.55
CA ALA A 582 7.56 21.21 -7.55
C ALA A 582 8.19 22.55 -7.11
N GLY A 583 9.47 22.54 -6.70
CA GLY A 583 10.19 23.73 -6.25
C GLY A 583 9.93 24.06 -4.78
N PHE A 584 9.49 25.29 -4.47
CA PHE A 584 9.38 25.73 -3.09
C PHE A 584 8.16 25.17 -2.33
N GLY A 585 8.40 24.70 -1.09
CA GLY A 585 7.35 24.16 -0.20
C GLY A 585 6.23 25.17 0.10
N GLY A 586 6.55 26.44 0.24
CA GLY A 586 5.54 27.50 0.44
C GLY A 586 4.62 27.74 -0.75
N THR A 587 5.03 27.35 -1.97
CA THR A 587 4.25 27.53 -3.20
C THR A 587 3.28 26.37 -3.43
N TRP A 588 3.69 25.13 -3.15
CA TRP A 588 2.89 23.92 -3.40
C TRP A 588 2.38 23.30 -2.11
N GLY A 589 3.28 22.98 -1.17
CA GLY A 589 2.90 22.31 0.06
C GLY A 589 2.00 23.14 0.97
N GLY A 590 2.30 24.44 1.10
CA GLY A 590 1.54 25.36 1.98
C GLY A 590 0.05 25.49 1.58
N PRO A 591 -0.30 25.83 0.34
CA PRO A 591 -1.69 25.91 -0.10
C PRO A 591 -2.43 24.58 -0.03
N ILE A 592 -1.80 23.45 -0.41
CA ILE A 592 -2.40 22.11 -0.27
C ILE A 592 -2.75 21.84 1.19
N ALA A 593 -1.79 22.05 2.11
CA ALA A 593 -2.02 21.88 3.54
C ALA A 593 -3.10 22.80 4.08
N ARG A 594 -3.11 24.09 3.66
CA ARG A 594 -4.13 25.06 4.06
C ARG A 594 -5.53 24.61 3.68
N ILE A 595 -5.75 24.22 2.41
CA ILE A 595 -7.06 23.79 1.90
C ILE A 595 -7.58 22.59 2.70
N LEU A 596 -6.70 21.62 3.01
CA LEU A 596 -7.06 20.45 3.79
C LEU A 596 -7.36 20.80 5.26
N MET A 597 -6.53 21.62 5.89
CA MET A 597 -6.77 22.07 7.26
C MET A 597 -8.05 22.92 7.35
N GLU A 598 -8.31 23.80 6.38
CA GLU A 598 -9.52 24.60 6.33
C GLU A 598 -10.78 23.74 6.17
N LYS A 599 -10.76 22.73 5.26
CA LYS A 599 -11.86 21.77 5.10
C LYS A 599 -12.10 21.00 6.40
N TYR A 600 -11.06 20.53 7.08
CA TYR A 600 -11.20 19.76 8.30
C TYR A 600 -11.70 20.58 9.51
N LEU A 601 -11.22 21.82 9.65
CA LEU A 601 -11.52 22.67 10.82
C LEU A 601 -12.85 23.43 10.68
N ASN A 602 -13.26 23.77 9.45
CA ASN A 602 -14.44 24.59 9.17
C ASN A 602 -15.53 23.84 8.41
N ASP A 603 -15.36 22.53 8.15
CA ASP A 603 -16.21 21.69 7.27
C ASP A 603 -16.39 22.23 5.84
N ASN A 604 -15.80 23.37 5.51
CA ASN A 604 -15.89 24.02 4.22
C ASN A 604 -14.57 24.72 3.85
N ILE A 605 -14.40 25.06 2.58
CA ILE A 605 -13.25 25.83 2.09
C ILE A 605 -13.70 27.21 1.63
N SER A 606 -12.90 28.24 1.89
CA SER A 606 -13.17 29.62 1.48
C SER A 606 -13.16 29.78 -0.05
N LYS A 607 -13.78 30.84 -0.55
CA LYS A 607 -13.74 31.17 -2.00
C LYS A 607 -12.32 31.24 -2.55
N LYS A 608 -11.38 31.79 -1.77
CA LYS A 608 -9.96 31.82 -2.13
C LYS A 608 -9.38 30.42 -2.25
N SER A 609 -9.67 29.56 -1.30
CA SER A 609 -9.21 28.17 -1.29
C SER A 609 -9.84 27.37 -2.44
N GLN A 610 -11.09 27.64 -2.81
CA GLN A 610 -11.74 27.01 -3.94
C GLN A 610 -11.05 27.36 -5.27
N ALA A 611 -10.73 28.63 -5.50
CA ALA A 611 -10.01 29.05 -6.70
C ALA A 611 -8.60 28.44 -6.80
N GLU A 612 -7.89 28.37 -5.67
CA GLU A 612 -6.57 27.72 -5.63
C GLU A 612 -6.69 26.19 -5.79
N TYR A 613 -7.71 25.56 -5.21
CA TYR A 613 -7.97 24.13 -5.38
C TYR A 613 -8.07 23.74 -6.87
N GLU A 614 -8.78 24.51 -7.68
CA GLU A 614 -8.89 24.27 -9.13
C GLU A 614 -7.52 24.33 -9.81
N ILE A 615 -6.66 25.29 -9.43
CA ILE A 615 -5.28 25.37 -9.95
C ILE A 615 -4.48 24.13 -9.56
N TYR A 616 -4.54 23.72 -8.28
CA TYR A 616 -3.73 22.59 -7.80
C TYR A 616 -4.22 21.24 -8.33
N THR A 617 -5.49 21.07 -8.62
CA THR A 617 -6.03 19.83 -9.20
C THR A 617 -5.72 19.69 -10.69
N THR A 618 -5.71 20.81 -11.46
CA THR A 618 -5.50 20.78 -12.90
C THR A 618 -4.05 20.90 -13.34
N THR A 619 -3.15 21.40 -12.45
CA THR A 619 -1.73 21.55 -12.81
C THR A 619 -0.98 20.23 -12.77
N ASN A 620 -0.42 19.85 -13.93
CA ASN A 620 0.42 18.65 -14.04
C ASN A 620 1.86 18.96 -13.62
N LYS A 621 2.31 18.26 -12.56
CA LYS A 621 3.68 18.32 -12.03
C LYS A 621 4.41 16.97 -12.14
N MET A 622 3.92 16.08 -13.01
CA MET A 622 4.65 14.83 -13.28
C MET A 622 6.06 15.12 -13.80
N PRO A 623 7.09 14.55 -13.14
CA PRO A 623 8.48 14.79 -13.53
C PRO A 623 8.73 14.43 -15.00
N LYS A 624 9.34 15.33 -15.75
CA LYS A 624 9.59 15.14 -17.19
C LYS A 624 10.45 13.91 -17.49
N HIS A 625 11.40 13.58 -16.60
CA HIS A 625 12.24 12.40 -16.74
C HIS A 625 11.46 11.08 -16.64
N LEU A 626 10.39 11.02 -15.82
CA LEU A 626 9.52 9.83 -15.74
C LEU A 626 8.77 9.61 -17.05
N LYS A 627 8.29 10.67 -17.70
CA LYS A 627 7.66 10.56 -19.03
C LYS A 627 8.62 9.97 -20.07
N ARG A 628 9.89 10.43 -20.05
CA ARG A 628 10.93 9.89 -20.95
C ARG A 628 11.27 8.44 -20.62
N LEU A 629 11.35 8.11 -19.33
CA LEU A 629 11.62 6.76 -18.87
C LEU A 629 10.48 5.81 -19.26
N GLN A 630 9.22 6.21 -19.07
CA GLN A 630 8.04 5.44 -19.49
C GLN A 630 8.08 5.15 -20.99
N TYR A 631 8.30 6.19 -21.79
CA TYR A 631 8.44 6.02 -23.24
C TYR A 631 9.53 5.01 -23.61
N LYS A 632 10.72 5.08 -22.98
CA LYS A 632 11.82 4.14 -23.21
C LYS A 632 11.45 2.70 -22.83
N VAL A 633 10.82 2.50 -21.69
CA VAL A 633 10.37 1.18 -21.23
C VAL A 633 9.30 0.62 -22.14
N ASP A 634 8.33 1.43 -22.56
CA ASP A 634 7.25 0.99 -23.46
C ASP A 634 7.78 0.64 -24.87
N SER A 635 8.77 1.40 -25.37
CA SER A 635 9.39 1.10 -26.66
C SER A 635 10.18 -0.21 -26.65
N ILE A 636 10.87 -0.52 -25.54
CA ILE A 636 11.56 -1.81 -25.36
C ILE A 636 10.55 -2.95 -25.36
N ARG A 637 9.47 -2.83 -24.59
CA ARG A 637 8.41 -3.84 -24.52
C ARG A 637 7.71 -4.06 -25.86
N ALA A 638 7.46 -2.97 -26.61
CA ALA A 638 6.86 -3.08 -27.93
C ALA A 638 7.74 -3.87 -28.89
N ARG A 639 9.09 -3.71 -28.81
CA ARG A 639 10.04 -4.50 -29.60
C ARG A 639 10.05 -5.97 -29.17
N GLU A 640 10.11 -6.24 -27.86
CA GLU A 640 10.07 -7.61 -27.34
C GLU A 640 8.76 -8.31 -27.74
N TRP A 641 7.63 -7.61 -27.67
CA TRP A 641 6.34 -8.12 -28.11
C TRP A 641 6.34 -8.45 -29.61
N PHE A 642 6.86 -7.55 -30.45
CA PHE A 642 7.00 -7.78 -31.90
C PHE A 642 7.88 -8.98 -32.20
N GLU A 643 9.02 -9.14 -31.50
CA GLU A 643 9.91 -10.29 -31.70
C GLU A 643 9.22 -11.61 -31.35
N MET A 644 8.39 -11.64 -30.31
CA MET A 644 7.66 -12.84 -29.89
C MET A 644 6.46 -13.17 -30.79
N THR A 645 5.68 -12.16 -31.16
CA THR A 645 4.37 -12.36 -31.80
C THR A 645 4.35 -12.03 -33.31
N LYS A 646 5.34 -11.29 -33.78
CA LYS A 646 5.42 -10.64 -35.13
C LYS A 646 4.26 -9.65 -35.36
N ASP A 647 3.58 -9.20 -34.27
CA ASP A 647 2.53 -8.19 -34.32
C ASP A 647 3.15 -6.79 -34.27
N SER A 648 2.97 -5.99 -35.29
CA SER A 648 3.53 -4.65 -35.43
C SER A 648 2.66 -3.56 -34.76
N SER A 649 1.46 -3.87 -34.30
CA SER A 649 0.50 -2.90 -33.80
C SER A 649 1.03 -1.99 -32.69
N TYR A 650 1.93 -2.48 -31.86
CA TYR A 650 2.56 -1.70 -30.79
C TYR A 650 3.86 -1.03 -31.22
N ILE A 651 4.65 -1.65 -32.08
CA ILE A 651 5.98 -1.13 -32.46
C ILE A 651 5.87 0.11 -33.34
N ASP A 652 4.88 0.17 -34.22
CA ASP A 652 4.65 1.30 -35.12
C ASP A 652 4.42 2.61 -34.39
N LYS A 653 3.78 2.57 -33.23
CA LYS A 653 3.56 3.72 -32.36
C LYS A 653 4.88 4.33 -31.83
N TYR A 654 5.93 3.55 -31.66
CA TYR A 654 7.20 3.96 -31.05
C TYR A 654 8.33 4.16 -32.06
N THR A 655 8.31 3.49 -33.20
CA THR A 655 9.35 3.61 -34.25
C THR A 655 9.28 4.93 -35.02
N SER A 656 8.08 5.47 -35.23
CA SER A 656 7.87 6.73 -35.94
C SER A 656 8.46 7.95 -35.22
N ILE A 657 8.51 7.92 -33.88
CA ILE A 657 8.96 9.05 -33.07
C ILE A 657 10.50 9.02 -32.87
N ASP A 658 11.12 7.85 -32.75
CA ASP A 658 12.57 7.72 -32.62
C ASP A 658 13.32 8.09 -33.89
N SER A 659 12.75 7.82 -35.07
CA SER A 659 13.31 8.21 -36.35
C SER A 659 13.29 9.72 -36.59
N ILE A 660 12.35 10.43 -36.01
CA ILE A 660 12.21 11.90 -36.15
C ILE A 660 13.17 12.64 -35.18
N LYS A 661 13.51 12.06 -34.01
CA LYS A 661 14.33 12.72 -32.98
C LYS A 661 15.82 12.44 -33.04
N ASN A 662 16.28 11.39 -33.75
CA ASN A 662 17.71 11.05 -33.89
C ASN A 662 18.03 10.42 -35.24
N PRO A 663 18.16 11.20 -36.31
CA PRO A 663 18.55 10.67 -37.66
C PRO A 663 19.97 10.12 -37.69
N ALA A 664 20.83 10.39 -36.71
CA ALA A 664 22.23 9.99 -36.68
C ALA A 664 22.50 8.58 -36.08
N LYS A 665 21.52 7.92 -35.46
CA LYS A 665 21.70 6.56 -34.88
C LYS A 665 21.39 5.38 -35.81
N LYS A 666 21.38 5.58 -37.12
CA LYS A 666 21.14 4.50 -38.11
C LYS A 666 22.31 3.56 -38.33
N LYS A 667 23.43 3.69 -37.60
CA LYS A 667 24.61 2.81 -37.74
C LYS A 667 25.27 2.54 -36.39
N GLU A 668 24.69 1.66 -35.59
CA GLU A 668 25.45 0.89 -34.62
C GLU A 668 24.99 -0.57 -34.70
N THR A 669 25.86 -1.40 -35.24
CA THR A 669 25.81 -2.87 -35.17
C THR A 669 25.83 -3.30 -33.71
N PRO A 670 25.01 -4.27 -33.24
CA PRO A 670 24.99 -4.68 -31.86
C PRO A 670 26.31 -5.34 -31.47
N GLY A 671 27.04 -4.66 -30.55
CA GLY A 671 28.19 -5.24 -29.87
C GLY A 671 27.74 -6.43 -29.03
N LYS A 672 28.43 -7.55 -29.19
CA LYS A 672 28.27 -8.80 -28.47
C LYS A 672 28.57 -8.58 -26.97
N ASN A 673 27.67 -8.16 -26.16
CA ASN A 673 27.74 -8.33 -24.69
C ASN A 673 26.55 -7.71 -23.93
N ASN A 674 25.33 -7.78 -24.47
CA ASN A 674 24.14 -7.58 -23.66
C ASN A 674 23.35 -8.89 -23.65
N ARG A 675 23.50 -9.69 -22.59
CA ARG A 675 22.56 -10.76 -22.32
C ARG A 675 21.19 -10.11 -22.07
N PRO A 676 20.15 -10.49 -22.84
CA PRO A 676 18.81 -10.01 -22.54
C PRO A 676 18.40 -10.55 -21.17
N VAL A 677 18.01 -9.66 -20.28
CA VAL A 677 17.29 -10.05 -19.07
C VAL A 677 15.92 -10.48 -19.55
N LEU A 678 15.76 -11.78 -19.77
CA LEU A 678 14.47 -12.41 -20.03
C LEU A 678 13.57 -12.18 -18.79
N LEU A 679 12.75 -11.16 -18.85
CA LEU A 679 11.57 -11.05 -18.00
C LEU A 679 10.46 -11.87 -18.67
N ALA A 680 10.51 -13.19 -18.46
CA ALA A 680 9.37 -14.04 -18.73
C ALA A 680 8.18 -13.51 -17.93
N VAL A 681 7.10 -13.22 -18.64
CA VAL A 681 5.77 -13.00 -18.03
C VAL A 681 5.31 -14.37 -17.53
N LEU A 682 5.78 -14.75 -16.35
CA LEU A 682 5.17 -15.82 -15.56
C LEU A 682 4.33 -15.15 -14.49
N PRO A 683 3.09 -15.58 -14.31
CA PRO A 683 2.29 -15.17 -13.16
C PRO A 683 2.86 -15.90 -11.94
N ASN A 684 3.88 -15.33 -11.27
CA ASN A 684 4.32 -15.83 -9.97
C ASN A 684 5.21 -14.83 -9.23
N GLU A 685 4.94 -14.76 -7.96
CA GLU A 685 5.45 -13.91 -6.87
C GLU A 685 6.98 -13.76 -6.71
N LYS A 686 7.81 -14.38 -7.55
CA LYS A 686 9.28 -14.27 -7.47
C LYS A 686 9.84 -12.92 -7.92
N ILE A 687 9.05 -12.07 -8.56
CA ILE A 687 9.50 -10.75 -9.05
C ILE A 687 9.72 -9.75 -7.91
N TYR A 688 9.08 -9.94 -6.76
CA TYR A 688 9.25 -9.04 -5.61
C TYR A 688 10.58 -9.17 -4.87
N LYS A 689 11.31 -10.27 -5.04
CA LYS A 689 12.59 -10.49 -4.32
C LYS A 689 13.86 -10.10 -5.07
N GLN A 690 13.78 -9.73 -6.35
CA GLN A 690 14.97 -9.43 -7.17
C GLN A 690 14.90 -8.13 -7.98
N ARG A 691 14.07 -7.17 -7.62
CA ARG A 691 14.33 -5.80 -8.07
C ARG A 691 15.34 -5.20 -7.09
N PRO A 692 16.56 -4.82 -7.53
CA PRO A 692 17.26 -3.79 -6.83
C PRO A 692 16.34 -2.57 -6.91
N TYR A 693 15.85 -2.12 -5.76
CA TYR A 693 15.32 -0.79 -5.64
C TYR A 693 16.39 0.12 -6.22
N PHE A 694 16.16 0.72 -7.36
CA PHE A 694 16.94 1.86 -7.78
C PHE A 694 16.62 2.98 -6.79
N PHE A 695 17.23 2.90 -5.63
CA PHE A 695 17.42 4.06 -4.80
C PHE A 695 18.34 4.98 -5.59
N ILE A 696 17.77 6.04 -6.11
CA ILE A 696 18.56 7.20 -6.48
C ILE A 696 19.05 7.77 -5.15
N ILE A 697 20.19 7.27 -4.67
CA ILE A 697 20.96 7.93 -3.64
C ILE A 697 21.55 9.14 -4.35
N SER A 698 21.10 10.32 -3.94
CA SER A 698 21.75 11.61 -4.28
C SER A 698 23.19 11.65 -3.77
#